data_c4e6e1ce122c04c2f4f9cc5691445589
#
_entry.id   c4e6e1ce122c04c2f4f9cc5691445589
#
_cell.length_a   1.000
_cell.length_b   1.000
_cell.length_c   1.000
_cell.angle_alpha   90.00
_cell.angle_beta   90.00
_cell.angle_gamma   90.00
#
_symmetry.space_group_name_H-M   'P 1'
#
loop_
_entity.id
_entity.type
_entity.pdbx_description
1 polymer ?
#
loop_
_entity_poly.entity_id
_entity_poly.type
_entity_poly.pdbx_seq_one_letter_code
_entity_poly.pdbx_strand_id
1 'polypeptide(L)'
;MQSSRIPLLAGILAAFLAVLTFQSALDAGLAFDDLIFWRDTSCWRVDTWGEILSLPNINACSYRPVRYMSLAVDYRIWGREIYGYHLTNLLLHGLTTFLVYNLIRRVIRDPRAAAIGTILWAIHPVHTDTVTYMSGRRDLLVTLFYVAALLAAPQPSQGTARKWFGGLVAACCFLLGMFSKEMAATVPATLLLMVALAPMMTAASNGIDFPSPWRPILSAVYRFFIPIVIVTGASIIFVLWAVKVGHVTQISQNIRGNSLHTHVATVMAAYGRYAELIVYPARLVGDYSAFPNATGFSDPRAIVGLAFVGLVWLGGLLAVSRAPIVAFGLLFFGVTMLPVSHIIPHHELLAEHYLYLPLIGLAFIVARGLELAFAATPRRALIALTISALVAGGYGARVQARNKDFADPVAFAARVLEAFPTSQRARLQLAMEYRSRNQLDEAIRALGQVLSLAKSGEDSFYVAHMNLANSYALLKKFDLAEEHLRQILKPFPNHPEALRVLALIRVEQGRGEEVVDILKHLCTVPRLGAQVPLDTAITLIRLGRYAEAETYAEKALSRDAENNYALFQSGIIAMRLGNLPKAKARFERVLFFNPTDAVAMIRLAYVEGKMGRVQVANALAQEALRLRPELAQKNHPDMEVEVARPEGSGAVAPAQQPTAAPPSAAPAGQSKPAKRRAP
;
A
#
# COMPACT_ATOMS: atom_id res chain seq x y z
N MET A 1 -33.17 -20.04 24.41
CA MET A 1 -32.51 -18.75 24.16
C MET A 1 -31.02 -18.70 24.54
N GLN A 2 -30.51 -19.49 25.48
CA GLN A 2 -29.07 -19.52 25.85
C GLN A 2 -28.16 -20.15 24.78
N SER A 3 -28.63 -21.14 24.02
CA SER A 3 -27.79 -21.87 23.04
C SER A 3 -27.39 -21.03 21.79
N SER A 4 -28.11 -19.94 21.51
CA SER A 4 -27.83 -19.09 20.33
C SER A 4 -26.78 -18.01 20.60
N ARG A 5 -26.48 -17.69 21.85
CA ARG A 5 -25.53 -16.62 22.23
C ARG A 5 -24.07 -17.07 22.18
N ILE A 6 -23.79 -18.33 22.50
CA ILE A 6 -22.40 -18.86 22.54
C ILE A 6 -21.70 -18.76 21.19
N PRO A 7 -22.30 -19.16 20.04
CA PRO A 7 -21.62 -19.02 18.76
C PRO A 7 -21.33 -17.58 18.37
N LEU A 8 -22.27 -16.65 18.66
CA LEU A 8 -22.05 -15.23 18.37
C LEU A 8 -20.88 -14.67 19.18
N LEU A 9 -20.85 -14.95 20.48
CA LEU A 9 -19.78 -14.52 21.36
C LEU A 9 -18.42 -15.09 20.97
N ALA A 10 -18.37 -16.34 20.50
CA ALA A 10 -17.13 -16.96 20.03
C ALA A 10 -16.58 -16.25 18.76
N GLY A 11 -17.46 -15.85 17.84
CA GLY A 11 -17.08 -15.09 16.66
C GLY A 11 -16.59 -13.68 17.00
N ILE A 12 -17.27 -12.99 17.92
CA ILE A 12 -16.85 -11.68 18.41
C ILE A 12 -15.51 -11.78 19.12
N LEU A 13 -15.31 -12.79 19.96
CA LEU A 13 -14.03 -13.02 20.64
C LEU A 13 -12.89 -13.29 19.64
N ALA A 14 -13.14 -14.07 18.60
CA ALA A 14 -12.14 -14.31 17.56
C ALA A 14 -11.74 -13.01 16.83
N ALA A 15 -12.73 -12.18 16.48
CA ALA A 15 -12.48 -10.86 15.87
C ALA A 15 -11.71 -9.93 16.81
N PHE A 16 -12.09 -9.90 18.09
CA PHE A 16 -11.40 -9.09 19.12
C PHE A 16 -9.94 -9.52 19.31
N LEU A 17 -9.68 -10.83 19.40
CA LEU A 17 -8.31 -11.36 19.53
C LEU A 17 -7.47 -11.07 18.27
N ALA A 18 -8.06 -11.11 17.09
CA ALA A 18 -7.37 -10.71 15.85
C ALA A 18 -6.94 -9.25 15.91
N VAL A 19 -7.86 -8.34 16.27
CA VAL A 19 -7.58 -6.90 16.43
C VAL A 19 -6.51 -6.66 17.49
N LEU A 20 -6.64 -7.31 18.64
CA LEU A 20 -5.69 -7.17 19.75
C LEU A 20 -4.27 -7.65 19.35
N THR A 21 -4.17 -8.75 18.60
CA THR A 21 -2.88 -9.28 18.14
C THR A 21 -2.16 -8.31 17.21
N PHE A 22 -2.88 -7.59 16.38
CA PHE A 22 -2.32 -6.64 15.41
C PHE A 22 -2.33 -5.17 15.90
N GLN A 23 -2.66 -4.88 17.15
CA GLN A 23 -2.76 -3.49 17.66
C GLN A 23 -1.50 -2.67 17.42
N SER A 24 -0.31 -3.29 17.48
CA SER A 24 0.96 -2.60 17.18
C SER A 24 1.13 -2.20 15.71
N ALA A 25 0.21 -2.60 14.81
CA ALA A 25 0.15 -2.06 13.45
C ALA A 25 -0.25 -0.58 13.42
N LEU A 26 -0.86 -0.06 14.50
CA LEU A 26 -1.23 1.36 14.62
C LEU A 26 -0.01 2.29 14.66
N ASP A 27 1.14 1.77 15.08
CA ASP A 27 2.41 2.50 15.15
C ASP A 27 3.26 2.30 13.87
N ALA A 28 2.74 1.60 12.86
CA ALA A 28 3.48 1.33 11.62
C ALA A 28 3.65 2.60 10.78
N GLY A 29 4.82 2.70 10.14
CA GLY A 29 5.11 3.72 9.15
C GLY A 29 4.66 3.32 7.74
N LEU A 30 5.06 4.12 6.75
CA LEU A 30 4.83 3.83 5.34
C LEU A 30 6.00 3.04 4.76
N ALA A 31 5.72 1.97 4.02
CA ALA A 31 6.73 1.14 3.39
C ALA A 31 6.44 0.97 1.89
N PHE A 32 7.48 0.89 1.06
CA PHE A 32 7.42 0.62 -0.40
C PHE A 32 6.30 1.38 -1.14
N ASP A 33 5.27 0.65 -1.59
CA ASP A 33 4.16 1.24 -2.37
C ASP A 33 3.37 2.29 -1.57
N ASP A 34 3.33 2.18 -0.23
CA ASP A 34 2.66 3.18 0.60
C ASP A 34 3.29 4.55 0.43
N LEU A 35 4.62 4.63 0.29
CA LEU A 35 5.32 5.89 0.04
C LEU A 35 4.92 6.51 -1.31
N ILE A 36 4.73 5.68 -2.34
CA ILE A 36 4.27 6.13 -3.66
C ILE A 36 2.85 6.68 -3.54
N PHE A 37 1.94 5.91 -2.94
CA PHE A 37 0.54 6.32 -2.73
C PHE A 37 0.40 7.55 -1.84
N TRP A 38 1.27 7.71 -0.85
CA TRP A 38 1.25 8.84 0.06
C TRP A 38 1.75 10.14 -0.58
N ARG A 39 2.68 10.03 -1.54
CA ARG A 39 3.22 11.17 -2.31
C ARG A 39 2.30 11.55 -3.45
N ASP A 40 1.84 10.55 -4.21
CA ASP A 40 0.88 10.75 -5.30
C ASP A 40 -0.53 10.42 -4.82
N THR A 41 -1.23 11.42 -4.33
CA THR A 41 -2.60 11.31 -3.81
C THR A 41 -3.65 11.42 -4.91
N SER A 42 -3.26 11.63 -6.18
CA SER A 42 -4.17 11.87 -7.32
C SER A 42 -5.19 10.75 -7.55
N CYS A 43 -4.90 9.52 -7.09
CA CYS A 43 -5.79 8.37 -7.25
C CYS A 43 -6.93 8.31 -6.25
N TRP A 44 -6.85 9.00 -5.10
CA TRP A 44 -7.80 8.86 -4.00
C TRP A 44 -8.13 10.18 -3.29
N ARG A 45 -7.33 11.22 -3.46
CA ARG A 45 -7.65 12.57 -3.04
C ARG A 45 -8.43 13.26 -4.16
N VAL A 46 -9.73 12.99 -4.22
CA VAL A 46 -10.64 13.46 -5.25
C VAL A 46 -11.80 14.21 -4.61
N ASP A 47 -12.32 15.21 -5.33
CA ASP A 47 -13.43 16.02 -4.85
C ASP A 47 -14.76 15.28 -4.98
N THR A 48 -14.90 14.47 -6.02
CA THR A 48 -16.12 13.71 -6.30
C THR A 48 -15.87 12.20 -6.45
N TRP A 49 -16.86 11.40 -6.06
CA TRP A 49 -16.81 9.94 -6.26
C TRP A 49 -16.75 9.54 -7.74
N GLY A 50 -17.33 10.40 -8.62
CA GLY A 50 -17.31 10.20 -10.07
C GLY A 50 -15.88 10.17 -10.63
N GLU A 51 -14.98 10.97 -10.07
CA GLU A 51 -13.58 10.97 -10.48
C GLU A 51 -12.90 9.63 -10.24
N ILE A 52 -13.16 8.98 -9.09
CA ILE A 52 -12.63 7.63 -8.81
C ILE A 52 -13.16 6.60 -9.82
N LEU A 53 -14.43 6.72 -10.20
CA LEU A 53 -15.04 5.80 -11.17
C LEU A 53 -14.58 6.07 -12.60
N SER A 54 -14.23 7.32 -12.90
CA SER A 54 -13.77 7.75 -14.24
C SER A 54 -12.26 7.69 -14.44
N LEU A 55 -11.49 7.13 -13.49
CA LEU A 55 -10.02 7.00 -13.51
C LEU A 55 -9.43 6.17 -14.70
N PRO A 56 -9.97 6.18 -15.92
CA PRO A 56 -9.46 5.36 -17.04
C PRO A 56 -8.05 5.74 -17.50
N ASN A 57 -7.48 6.84 -17.01
CA ASN A 57 -6.29 7.43 -17.64
C ASN A 57 -5.11 7.74 -16.71
N ILE A 58 -5.11 7.27 -15.46
CA ILE A 58 -3.98 7.54 -14.57
C ILE A 58 -2.99 6.38 -14.64
N ASN A 59 -1.89 6.57 -15.36
CA ASN A 59 -0.84 5.56 -15.57
C ASN A 59 -0.16 5.07 -14.26
N ALA A 60 -0.35 5.79 -13.15
CA ALA A 60 0.20 5.44 -11.84
C ALA A 60 -0.74 4.59 -10.97
N CYS A 61 -2.04 4.51 -11.31
CA CYS A 61 -3.05 3.86 -10.49
C CYS A 61 -3.67 2.66 -11.20
N SER A 62 -3.54 1.47 -10.64
CA SER A 62 -4.35 0.34 -11.10
C SER A 62 -5.83 0.62 -10.83
N TYR A 63 -6.73 0.26 -11.78
CA TYR A 63 -8.17 0.51 -11.63
C TYR A 63 -8.79 -0.35 -10.51
N ARG A 64 -8.84 0.18 -9.30
CA ARG A 64 -9.42 -0.46 -8.11
C ARG A 64 -10.29 0.53 -7.34
N PRO A 65 -11.44 0.93 -7.90
CA PRO A 65 -12.24 2.03 -7.37
C PRO A 65 -12.68 1.85 -5.91
N VAL A 66 -13.05 0.63 -5.49
CA VAL A 66 -13.46 0.36 -4.10
C VAL A 66 -12.31 0.61 -3.11
N ARG A 67 -11.07 0.23 -3.48
CA ARG A 67 -9.88 0.55 -2.69
C ARG A 67 -9.71 2.07 -2.53
N TYR A 68 -9.78 2.81 -3.65
CA TYR A 68 -9.58 4.26 -3.63
C TYR A 68 -10.71 4.99 -2.92
N MET A 69 -11.96 4.55 -3.07
CA MET A 69 -13.08 5.06 -2.28
C MET A 69 -12.85 4.87 -0.78
N SER A 70 -12.35 3.69 -0.35
CA SER A 70 -12.02 3.43 1.04
C SER A 70 -10.92 4.36 1.57
N LEU A 71 -9.87 4.62 0.76
CA LEU A 71 -8.80 5.56 1.13
C LEU A 71 -9.29 7.02 1.12
N ALA A 72 -10.18 7.38 0.20
CA ALA A 72 -10.80 8.71 0.17
C ALA A 72 -11.70 8.98 1.39
N VAL A 73 -12.39 7.94 1.89
CA VAL A 73 -13.14 8.03 3.17
C VAL A 73 -12.18 8.28 4.32
N ASP A 74 -11.09 7.49 4.41
CA ASP A 74 -10.07 7.69 5.45
C ASP A 74 -9.49 9.10 5.40
N TYR A 75 -9.19 9.61 4.19
CA TYR A 75 -8.68 10.97 4.05
C TYR A 75 -9.65 12.05 4.54
N ARG A 76 -10.96 11.88 4.30
CA ARG A 76 -11.97 12.81 4.80
C ARG A 76 -12.12 12.79 6.32
N ILE A 77 -11.84 11.65 6.96
CA ILE A 77 -11.94 11.46 8.42
C ILE A 77 -10.63 11.86 9.13
N TRP A 78 -9.50 11.40 8.60
CA TRP A 78 -8.19 11.42 9.27
C TRP A 78 -7.21 12.42 8.64
N GLY A 79 -7.55 13.00 7.46
CA GLY A 79 -6.59 13.83 6.72
C GLY A 79 -5.32 13.03 6.36
N ARG A 80 -4.17 13.51 6.83
CA ARG A 80 -2.87 12.86 6.64
C ARG A 80 -2.36 12.11 7.87
N GLU A 81 -3.21 11.82 8.82
CA GLU A 81 -2.84 11.03 10.00
C GLU A 81 -2.80 9.55 9.67
N ILE A 82 -1.59 8.99 9.53
CA ILE A 82 -1.35 7.59 9.10
C ILE A 82 -2.04 6.59 10.01
N TYR A 83 -2.08 6.86 11.32
CA TYR A 83 -2.77 6.06 12.33
C TYR A 83 -4.18 5.63 11.92
N GLY A 84 -4.96 6.57 11.36
CA GLY A 84 -6.34 6.30 10.97
C GLY A 84 -6.49 5.28 9.86
N TYR A 85 -5.55 5.25 8.92
CA TYR A 85 -5.53 4.27 7.83
C TYR A 85 -5.19 2.86 8.32
N HIS A 86 -4.28 2.74 9.28
CA HIS A 86 -3.99 1.47 9.95
C HIS A 86 -5.17 1.00 10.81
N LEU A 87 -5.86 1.91 11.50
CA LEU A 87 -7.06 1.60 12.28
C LEU A 87 -8.15 1.00 11.37
N THR A 88 -8.40 1.61 10.20
CA THR A 88 -9.38 1.06 9.24
C THR A 88 -8.98 -0.33 8.76
N ASN A 89 -7.69 -0.58 8.45
CA ASN A 89 -7.21 -1.92 8.09
C ASN A 89 -7.47 -2.93 9.20
N LEU A 90 -7.20 -2.55 10.44
CA LEU A 90 -7.36 -3.39 11.61
C LEU A 90 -8.84 -3.74 11.86
N LEU A 91 -9.74 -2.77 11.71
CA LEU A 91 -11.18 -3.00 11.82
C LEU A 91 -11.72 -3.90 10.70
N LEU A 92 -11.26 -3.70 9.46
CA LEU A 92 -11.59 -4.58 8.33
C LEU A 92 -11.09 -6.01 8.57
N HIS A 93 -9.91 -6.20 9.15
CA HIS A 93 -9.40 -7.51 9.54
C HIS A 93 -10.27 -8.18 10.60
N GLY A 94 -10.67 -7.45 11.64
CA GLY A 94 -11.59 -7.93 12.67
C GLY A 94 -12.95 -8.35 12.09
N LEU A 95 -13.54 -7.52 11.23
CA LEU A 95 -14.80 -7.81 10.55
C LEU A 95 -14.66 -9.05 9.64
N THR A 96 -13.59 -9.14 8.87
CA THR A 96 -13.29 -10.30 8.03
C THR A 96 -13.15 -11.56 8.87
N THR A 97 -12.46 -11.48 10.02
CA THR A 97 -12.33 -12.61 10.97
C THR A 97 -13.69 -13.09 11.47
N PHE A 98 -14.57 -12.16 11.82
CA PHE A 98 -15.94 -12.51 12.22
C PHE A 98 -16.72 -13.23 11.10
N LEU A 99 -16.59 -12.75 9.85
CA LEU A 99 -17.24 -13.40 8.72
C LEU A 99 -16.63 -14.78 8.40
N VAL A 100 -15.31 -14.93 8.49
CA VAL A 100 -14.63 -16.23 8.32
C VAL A 100 -15.09 -17.23 9.38
N TYR A 101 -15.21 -16.81 10.64
CA TYR A 101 -15.80 -17.65 11.68
C TYR A 101 -17.20 -18.14 11.30
N ASN A 102 -18.07 -17.24 10.85
CA ASN A 102 -19.41 -17.61 10.44
C ASN A 102 -19.43 -18.56 9.23
N LEU A 103 -18.47 -18.40 8.30
CA LEU A 103 -18.33 -19.29 7.16
C LEU A 103 -17.90 -20.70 7.62
N ILE A 104 -16.91 -20.81 8.49
CA ILE A 104 -16.43 -22.09 9.05
C ILE A 104 -17.55 -22.76 9.85
N ARG A 105 -18.32 -22.00 10.63
CA ARG A 105 -19.46 -22.49 11.42
C ARG A 105 -20.60 -23.11 10.59
N ARG A 106 -20.68 -22.80 9.31
CA ARG A 106 -21.68 -23.48 8.43
C ARG A 106 -21.41 -24.97 8.27
N VAL A 107 -20.17 -25.40 8.49
CA VAL A 107 -19.71 -26.77 8.27
C VAL A 107 -19.24 -27.42 9.57
N ILE A 108 -18.47 -26.72 10.37
CA ILE A 108 -17.93 -27.18 11.66
C ILE A 108 -18.96 -26.94 12.75
N ARG A 109 -19.40 -27.99 13.44
CA ARG A 109 -20.46 -27.94 14.45
C ARG A 109 -19.99 -27.42 15.81
N ASP A 110 -18.80 -27.84 16.24
CA ASP A 110 -18.25 -27.36 17.51
C ASP A 110 -17.81 -25.87 17.37
N PRO A 111 -18.47 -24.93 18.08
CA PRO A 111 -18.15 -23.52 18.00
C PRO A 111 -16.74 -23.19 18.51
N ARG A 112 -16.18 -24.01 19.41
CA ARG A 112 -14.82 -23.83 19.94
C ARG A 112 -13.79 -24.19 18.87
N ALA A 113 -13.99 -25.33 18.18
CA ALA A 113 -13.13 -25.76 17.09
C ALA A 113 -13.14 -24.74 15.92
N ALA A 114 -14.32 -24.24 15.56
CA ALA A 114 -14.45 -23.18 14.56
C ALA A 114 -13.75 -21.87 14.98
N ALA A 115 -13.91 -21.47 16.25
CA ALA A 115 -13.28 -20.25 16.76
C ALA A 115 -11.73 -20.37 16.77
N ILE A 116 -11.20 -21.49 17.27
CA ILE A 116 -9.75 -21.71 17.33
C ILE A 116 -9.15 -21.76 15.92
N GLY A 117 -9.78 -22.51 14.98
CA GLY A 117 -9.33 -22.54 13.58
C GLY A 117 -9.34 -21.15 12.93
N THR A 118 -10.36 -20.35 13.22
CA THR A 118 -10.46 -18.96 12.74
C THR A 118 -9.39 -18.07 13.37
N ILE A 119 -9.17 -18.19 14.70
CA ILE A 119 -8.15 -17.40 15.42
C ILE A 119 -6.76 -17.72 14.86
N LEU A 120 -6.41 -19.00 14.68
CA LEU A 120 -5.11 -19.40 14.15
C LEU A 120 -4.89 -18.87 12.74
N TRP A 121 -5.93 -18.82 11.89
CA TRP A 121 -5.89 -18.13 10.60
C TRP A 121 -5.67 -16.62 10.81
N ALA A 122 -6.52 -15.98 11.62
CA ALA A 122 -6.52 -14.53 11.75
C ALA A 122 -5.18 -13.98 12.26
N ILE A 123 -4.56 -14.65 13.25
CA ILE A 123 -3.30 -14.21 13.84
C ILE A 123 -2.06 -14.78 13.15
N HIS A 124 -2.21 -15.42 11.98
CA HIS A 124 -1.07 -15.97 11.26
C HIS A 124 -0.09 -14.86 10.85
N PRO A 125 1.22 -14.97 11.15
CA PRO A 125 2.19 -13.88 10.95
C PRO A 125 2.32 -13.40 9.50
N VAL A 126 1.99 -14.24 8.51
CA VAL A 126 2.00 -13.86 7.09
C VAL A 126 1.00 -12.73 6.78
N HIS A 127 0.00 -12.54 7.64
CA HIS A 127 -1.02 -11.49 7.48
C HIS A 127 -0.53 -10.09 7.83
N THR A 128 0.67 -9.94 8.42
CA THR A 128 1.28 -8.61 8.65
C THR A 128 1.44 -7.81 7.36
N ASP A 129 1.78 -8.47 6.24
CA ASP A 129 1.86 -7.84 4.92
C ASP A 129 0.48 -7.39 4.37
N THR A 130 -0.61 -7.88 4.93
CA THR A 130 -1.98 -7.48 4.55
C THR A 130 -2.58 -6.47 5.52
N VAL A 131 -2.39 -6.67 6.82
CA VAL A 131 -3.07 -5.90 7.88
C VAL A 131 -2.28 -4.63 8.22
N THR A 132 -0.96 -4.76 8.41
CA THR A 132 -0.08 -3.68 8.83
C THR A 132 0.30 -2.78 7.66
N TYR A 133 0.49 -3.33 6.47
CA TYR A 133 0.80 -2.58 5.27
C TYR A 133 -0.43 -1.82 4.77
N MET A 134 -0.37 -0.49 4.60
CA MET A 134 -1.52 0.32 4.16
C MET A 134 -2.05 -0.14 2.80
N SER A 135 -1.16 -0.47 1.88
CA SER A 135 -1.49 -0.99 0.56
C SER A 135 -2.16 -2.37 0.58
N GLY A 136 -2.07 -3.11 1.68
CA GLY A 136 -2.78 -4.37 1.94
C GLY A 136 -4.31 -4.22 2.01
N ARG A 137 -4.83 -2.98 2.08
CA ARG A 137 -6.26 -2.64 2.04
C ARG A 137 -7.01 -3.38 0.94
N ARG A 138 -6.40 -3.53 -0.23
CA ARG A 138 -6.96 -4.26 -1.38
C ARG A 138 -7.26 -5.73 -1.06
N ASP A 139 -6.38 -6.37 -0.27
CA ASP A 139 -6.51 -7.78 0.11
C ASP A 139 -7.52 -7.98 1.24
N LEU A 140 -7.61 -7.03 2.17
CA LEU A 140 -8.65 -6.99 3.20
C LEU A 140 -10.04 -6.85 2.57
N LEU A 141 -10.23 -5.88 1.68
CA LEU A 141 -11.51 -5.60 1.03
C LEU A 141 -11.96 -6.77 0.14
N VAL A 142 -11.07 -7.31 -0.71
CA VAL A 142 -11.44 -8.44 -1.55
C VAL A 142 -11.83 -9.65 -0.71
N THR A 143 -11.10 -9.96 0.36
CA THR A 143 -11.41 -11.10 1.23
C THR A 143 -12.70 -10.89 2.00
N LEU A 144 -12.95 -9.69 2.51
CA LEU A 144 -14.21 -9.31 3.16
C LEU A 144 -15.40 -9.59 2.24
N PHE A 145 -15.37 -9.02 1.04
CA PHE A 145 -16.46 -9.18 0.07
C PHE A 145 -16.55 -10.61 -0.48
N TYR A 146 -15.42 -11.29 -0.63
CA TYR A 146 -15.38 -12.70 -1.01
C TYR A 146 -16.13 -13.57 -0.02
N VAL A 147 -15.77 -13.48 1.26
CA VAL A 147 -16.42 -14.26 2.32
C VAL A 147 -17.88 -13.86 2.49
N ALA A 148 -18.20 -12.56 2.38
CA ALA A 148 -19.59 -12.07 2.40
C ALA A 148 -20.41 -12.67 1.26
N ALA A 149 -19.86 -12.75 0.03
CA ALA A 149 -20.52 -13.39 -1.10
C ALA A 149 -20.81 -14.89 -0.84
N LEU A 150 -19.83 -15.63 -0.29
CA LEU A 150 -20.03 -17.03 0.09
C LEU A 150 -21.09 -17.20 1.19
N LEU A 151 -21.14 -16.29 2.15
CA LEU A 151 -22.14 -16.28 3.22
C LEU A 151 -23.53 -15.92 2.71
N ALA A 152 -23.64 -15.01 1.76
CA ALA A 152 -24.90 -14.59 1.16
C ALA A 152 -25.47 -15.64 0.17
N ALA A 153 -24.63 -16.56 -0.31
CA ALA A 153 -25.03 -17.57 -1.32
C ALA A 153 -26.29 -18.32 -0.89
N PRO A 154 -27.28 -18.46 -1.81
CA PRO A 154 -28.56 -19.08 -1.53
C PRO A 154 -28.44 -20.53 -1.05
N GLN A 155 -29.21 -20.89 -0.01
CA GLN A 155 -29.26 -22.23 0.55
C GLN A 155 -30.47 -22.98 0.02
N PRO A 156 -30.39 -24.29 -0.23
CA PRO A 156 -31.53 -25.08 -0.75
C PRO A 156 -32.79 -24.99 0.12
N SER A 157 -32.63 -24.91 1.44
CA SER A 157 -33.71 -24.85 2.43
C SER A 157 -34.44 -23.52 2.53
N GLN A 158 -33.95 -22.46 1.86
CA GLN A 158 -34.54 -21.12 1.94
C GLN A 158 -35.74 -20.98 0.96
N GLY A 159 -36.70 -20.15 1.34
CA GLY A 159 -37.81 -19.75 0.44
C GLY A 159 -37.31 -18.90 -0.74
N THR A 160 -38.11 -18.84 -1.80
CA THR A 160 -37.74 -18.19 -3.08
C THR A 160 -37.26 -16.75 -2.93
N ALA A 161 -38.01 -15.91 -2.20
CA ALA A 161 -37.65 -14.50 -1.99
C ALA A 161 -36.26 -14.34 -1.31
N ARG A 162 -35.98 -15.19 -0.30
CA ARG A 162 -34.70 -15.17 0.42
C ARG A 162 -33.54 -15.65 -0.47
N LYS A 163 -33.78 -16.58 -1.39
CA LYS A 163 -32.79 -17.00 -2.39
C LYS A 163 -32.43 -15.88 -3.34
N TRP A 164 -33.45 -15.17 -3.86
CA TRP A 164 -33.22 -14.02 -4.74
C TRP A 164 -32.44 -12.90 -4.03
N PHE A 165 -32.86 -12.56 -2.81
CA PHE A 165 -32.15 -11.55 -2.01
C PHE A 165 -30.70 -11.95 -1.71
N GLY A 166 -30.47 -13.20 -1.28
CA GLY A 166 -29.13 -13.71 -1.04
C GLY A 166 -28.27 -13.73 -2.31
N GLY A 167 -28.86 -14.10 -3.45
CA GLY A 167 -28.20 -14.06 -4.76
C GLY A 167 -27.78 -12.64 -5.16
N LEU A 168 -28.67 -11.66 -4.95
CA LEU A 168 -28.38 -10.25 -5.23
C LEU A 168 -27.23 -9.74 -4.34
N VAL A 169 -27.27 -10.01 -3.03
CA VAL A 169 -26.21 -9.64 -2.09
C VAL A 169 -24.89 -10.28 -2.49
N ALA A 170 -24.90 -11.57 -2.86
CA ALA A 170 -23.69 -12.25 -3.32
C ALA A 170 -23.11 -11.64 -4.59
N ALA A 171 -23.97 -11.26 -5.55
CA ALA A 171 -23.56 -10.58 -6.79
C ALA A 171 -22.96 -9.17 -6.48
N CYS A 172 -23.60 -8.39 -5.61
CA CYS A 172 -23.06 -7.10 -5.19
C CYS A 172 -21.69 -7.26 -4.51
N CYS A 173 -21.56 -8.21 -3.57
CA CYS A 173 -20.29 -8.50 -2.92
C CYS A 173 -19.22 -8.96 -3.92
N PHE A 174 -19.58 -9.79 -4.89
CA PHE A 174 -18.67 -10.20 -5.97
C PHE A 174 -18.16 -8.99 -6.76
N LEU A 175 -19.03 -8.08 -7.17
CA LEU A 175 -18.65 -6.86 -7.91
C LEU A 175 -17.76 -5.96 -7.07
N LEU A 176 -18.10 -5.73 -5.79
CA LEU A 176 -17.24 -4.96 -4.88
C LEU A 176 -15.87 -5.60 -4.68
N GLY A 177 -15.83 -6.93 -4.63
CA GLY A 177 -14.58 -7.70 -4.61
C GLY A 177 -13.76 -7.50 -5.87
N MET A 178 -14.37 -7.60 -7.06
CA MET A 178 -13.70 -7.38 -8.37
C MET A 178 -13.12 -5.97 -8.47
N PHE A 179 -13.85 -4.95 -7.99
CA PHE A 179 -13.38 -3.57 -7.93
C PHE A 179 -12.36 -3.29 -6.81
N SER A 180 -12.08 -4.29 -5.95
CA SER A 180 -11.03 -4.24 -4.94
C SER A 180 -9.74 -4.92 -5.42
N LYS A 181 -9.84 -6.16 -5.91
CA LYS A 181 -8.71 -6.95 -6.44
C LYS A 181 -9.22 -8.12 -7.31
N GLU A 182 -8.44 -8.49 -8.31
CA GLU A 182 -8.70 -9.55 -9.30
C GLU A 182 -8.92 -10.95 -8.69
N MET A 183 -8.46 -11.20 -7.45
CA MET A 183 -8.68 -12.48 -6.76
C MET A 183 -10.17 -12.84 -6.59
N ALA A 184 -11.06 -11.85 -6.58
CA ALA A 184 -12.50 -12.09 -6.55
C ALA A 184 -13.02 -12.87 -7.76
N ALA A 185 -12.32 -12.89 -8.90
CA ALA A 185 -12.69 -13.66 -10.08
C ALA A 185 -12.87 -15.16 -9.80
N THR A 186 -12.31 -15.67 -8.71
CA THR A 186 -12.46 -17.07 -8.28
C THR A 186 -13.71 -17.36 -7.45
N VAL A 187 -14.51 -16.33 -7.07
CA VAL A 187 -15.76 -16.49 -6.30
C VAL A 187 -16.72 -17.52 -6.95
N PRO A 188 -16.98 -17.46 -8.29
CA PRO A 188 -17.86 -18.43 -8.93
C PRO A 188 -17.38 -19.88 -8.78
N ALA A 189 -16.10 -20.13 -9.00
CA ALA A 189 -15.49 -21.45 -8.85
C ALA A 189 -15.58 -21.95 -7.40
N THR A 190 -15.36 -21.08 -6.44
CA THR A 190 -15.45 -21.41 -5.02
C THR A 190 -16.88 -21.65 -4.57
N LEU A 191 -17.85 -20.88 -5.10
CA LEU A 191 -19.27 -21.12 -4.87
C LEU A 191 -19.69 -22.50 -5.42
N LEU A 192 -19.23 -22.83 -6.63
CA LEU A 192 -19.47 -24.16 -7.21
C LEU A 192 -18.87 -25.25 -6.34
N LEU A 193 -17.62 -25.11 -5.92
CA LEU A 193 -16.93 -26.04 -5.03
C LEU A 193 -17.71 -26.22 -3.71
N MET A 194 -18.14 -25.11 -3.09
CA MET A 194 -18.91 -25.13 -1.85
C MET A 194 -20.25 -25.87 -2.02
N VAL A 195 -20.99 -25.59 -3.10
CA VAL A 195 -22.29 -26.23 -3.36
C VAL A 195 -22.11 -27.70 -3.72
N ALA A 196 -21.12 -28.04 -4.51
CA ALA A 196 -20.82 -29.41 -4.90
C ALA A 196 -20.47 -30.30 -3.69
N LEU A 197 -19.68 -29.79 -2.76
CA LEU A 197 -19.21 -30.52 -1.59
C LEU A 197 -20.12 -30.39 -0.36
N ALA A 198 -21.05 -29.41 -0.32
CA ALA A 198 -21.90 -29.15 0.84
C ALA A 198 -22.68 -30.41 1.36
N PRO A 199 -23.30 -31.23 0.51
CA PRO A 199 -23.98 -32.44 0.98
C PRO A 199 -23.04 -33.41 1.68
N MET A 200 -21.84 -33.59 1.14
CA MET A 200 -20.82 -34.50 1.66
C MET A 200 -20.19 -33.94 2.95
N MET A 201 -19.92 -32.66 3.00
CA MET A 201 -19.43 -31.98 4.21
C MET A 201 -20.46 -32.07 5.34
N THR A 202 -21.73 -31.88 5.03
CA THR A 202 -22.84 -32.03 5.99
C THR A 202 -22.97 -33.46 6.48
N ALA A 203 -22.90 -34.45 5.60
CA ALA A 203 -22.89 -35.86 5.97
C ALA A 203 -21.70 -36.21 6.85
N ALA A 204 -20.50 -35.83 6.45
CA ALA A 204 -19.27 -36.05 7.23
C ALA A 204 -19.31 -35.41 8.60
N SER A 205 -19.90 -34.22 8.74
CA SER A 205 -20.08 -33.59 10.06
C SER A 205 -21.14 -34.27 10.90
N ASN A 206 -22.06 -35.07 10.28
CA ASN A 206 -23.05 -35.91 10.95
C ASN A 206 -22.56 -37.34 11.24
N GLY A 207 -21.34 -37.70 10.83
CA GLY A 207 -20.84 -39.08 10.92
C GLY A 207 -21.52 -40.04 9.94
N ILE A 208 -22.06 -39.54 8.84
CA ILE A 208 -22.77 -40.33 7.82
C ILE A 208 -21.82 -40.51 6.62
N ASP A 209 -21.65 -41.78 6.20
CA ASP A 209 -20.92 -42.08 4.97
C ASP A 209 -21.74 -41.76 3.72
N PHE A 210 -21.07 -41.22 2.70
CA PHE A 210 -21.70 -40.87 1.44
C PHE A 210 -21.28 -41.85 0.33
N PRO A 211 -22.24 -42.65 -0.19
CA PRO A 211 -21.92 -43.82 -1.05
C PRO A 211 -21.38 -43.42 -2.44
N SER A 212 -21.65 -42.21 -2.93
CA SER A 212 -21.15 -41.75 -4.23
C SER A 212 -20.95 -40.23 -4.26
N PRO A 213 -19.73 -39.74 -4.40
CA PRO A 213 -19.43 -38.29 -4.43
C PRO A 213 -19.90 -37.62 -5.73
N TRP A 214 -20.01 -38.36 -6.83
CA TRP A 214 -20.20 -37.77 -8.16
C TRP A 214 -21.63 -37.29 -8.43
N ARG A 215 -22.66 -37.96 -7.94
CA ARG A 215 -24.06 -37.57 -8.14
C ARG A 215 -24.39 -36.17 -7.59
N PRO A 216 -24.06 -35.83 -6.33
CA PRO A 216 -24.28 -34.47 -5.82
C PRO A 216 -23.45 -33.41 -6.56
N ILE A 217 -22.21 -33.73 -6.95
CA ILE A 217 -21.37 -32.84 -7.74
C ILE A 217 -22.01 -32.53 -9.11
N LEU A 218 -22.41 -33.57 -9.86
CA LEU A 218 -23.07 -33.41 -11.15
C LEU A 218 -24.39 -32.64 -11.05
N SER A 219 -25.19 -32.91 -10.02
CA SER A 219 -26.44 -32.18 -9.81
C SER A 219 -26.21 -30.72 -9.45
N ALA A 220 -25.16 -30.42 -8.68
CA ALA A 220 -24.76 -29.07 -8.36
C ALA A 220 -24.24 -28.32 -9.59
N VAL A 221 -23.36 -28.95 -10.38
CA VAL A 221 -22.87 -28.39 -11.65
C VAL A 221 -24.04 -28.06 -12.56
N TYR A 222 -24.99 -29.01 -12.75
CA TYR A 222 -26.16 -28.78 -13.60
C TYR A 222 -27.04 -27.61 -13.10
N ARG A 223 -27.33 -27.56 -11.80
CA ARG A 223 -28.20 -26.51 -11.21
C ARG A 223 -27.58 -25.13 -11.24
N PHE A 224 -26.25 -25.04 -11.10
CA PHE A 224 -25.52 -23.76 -11.03
C PHE A 224 -24.81 -23.43 -12.33
N PHE A 225 -24.91 -24.28 -13.37
CA PHE A 225 -24.24 -24.06 -14.66
C PHE A 225 -24.59 -22.69 -15.25
N ILE A 226 -25.87 -22.34 -15.32
CA ILE A 226 -26.31 -21.06 -15.88
C ILE A 226 -25.78 -19.86 -15.05
N PRO A 227 -25.97 -19.78 -13.71
CA PRO A 227 -25.38 -18.73 -12.90
C PRO A 227 -23.86 -18.64 -13.03
N ILE A 228 -23.16 -19.78 -13.09
CA ILE A 228 -21.70 -19.82 -13.23
C ILE A 228 -21.28 -19.27 -14.60
N VAL A 229 -21.94 -19.67 -15.67
CA VAL A 229 -21.67 -19.18 -17.02
C VAL A 229 -21.91 -17.67 -17.10
N ILE A 230 -22.99 -17.17 -16.51
CA ILE A 230 -23.30 -15.73 -16.48
C ILE A 230 -22.21 -14.97 -15.72
N VAL A 231 -21.85 -15.40 -14.50
CA VAL A 231 -20.85 -14.71 -13.67
C VAL A 231 -19.45 -14.83 -14.29
N THR A 232 -19.11 -16.00 -14.85
CA THR A 232 -17.83 -16.18 -15.55
C THR A 232 -17.79 -15.34 -16.83
N GLY A 233 -18.87 -15.31 -17.60
CA GLY A 233 -19.00 -14.45 -18.79
C GLY A 233 -18.89 -12.97 -18.44
N ALA A 234 -19.58 -12.51 -17.41
CA ALA A 234 -19.47 -11.15 -16.90
C ALA A 234 -18.04 -10.82 -16.44
N SER A 235 -17.37 -11.75 -15.77
CA SER A 235 -15.97 -11.59 -15.35
C SER A 235 -15.04 -11.50 -16.55
N ILE A 236 -15.22 -12.33 -17.57
CA ILE A 236 -14.45 -12.30 -18.82
C ILE A 236 -14.69 -10.97 -19.56
N ILE A 237 -15.96 -10.56 -19.69
CA ILE A 237 -16.31 -9.27 -20.34
C ILE A 237 -15.67 -8.12 -19.56
N PHE A 238 -15.70 -8.13 -18.23
CA PHE A 238 -15.04 -7.12 -17.39
C PHE A 238 -13.52 -7.10 -17.61
N VAL A 239 -12.86 -8.26 -17.63
CA VAL A 239 -11.42 -8.37 -17.89
C VAL A 239 -11.09 -7.88 -19.29
N LEU A 240 -11.84 -8.29 -20.32
CA LEU A 240 -11.63 -7.83 -21.69
C LEU A 240 -11.86 -6.32 -21.83
N TRP A 241 -12.87 -5.78 -21.16
CA TRP A 241 -13.09 -4.35 -21.09
C TRP A 241 -11.91 -3.65 -20.42
N ALA A 242 -11.45 -4.13 -19.27
CA ALA A 242 -10.32 -3.59 -18.52
C ALA A 242 -9.02 -3.63 -19.35
N VAL A 243 -8.78 -4.71 -20.11
CA VAL A 243 -7.66 -4.83 -21.04
C VAL A 243 -7.78 -3.82 -22.19
N LYS A 244 -8.99 -3.73 -22.81
CA LYS A 244 -9.24 -2.82 -23.92
C LYS A 244 -9.08 -1.34 -23.56
N VAL A 245 -9.45 -0.98 -22.33
CA VAL A 245 -9.34 0.40 -21.81
C VAL A 245 -7.93 0.69 -21.26
N GLY A 246 -7.00 -0.27 -21.37
CA GLY A 246 -5.60 -0.11 -20.92
C GLY A 246 -5.44 -0.16 -19.40
N HIS A 247 -6.45 -0.64 -18.66
CA HIS A 247 -6.40 -0.76 -17.21
C HIS A 247 -5.60 -1.95 -16.72
N VAL A 248 -5.49 -2.99 -17.53
CA VAL A 248 -4.54 -4.09 -17.30
C VAL A 248 -3.30 -3.73 -18.10
N THR A 249 -2.47 -2.90 -17.52
CA THR A 249 -1.16 -2.59 -18.08
C THR A 249 -0.35 -3.87 -18.14
N GLN A 250 -0.02 -4.25 -19.37
CA GLN A 250 0.96 -5.25 -19.75
C GLN A 250 0.76 -6.59 -19.04
N ILE A 251 0.14 -7.54 -19.71
CA ILE A 251 0.47 -8.95 -19.51
C ILE A 251 2.00 -8.98 -19.60
N SER A 252 2.63 -8.98 -18.44
CA SER A 252 4.06 -8.86 -18.33
C SER A 252 4.68 -10.01 -19.13
N GLN A 253 5.41 -9.70 -20.19
CA GLN A 253 6.23 -10.68 -20.90
C GLN A 253 7.44 -11.12 -20.05
N ASN A 254 7.42 -10.83 -18.74
CA ASN A 254 8.48 -11.14 -17.79
C ASN A 254 8.51 -12.64 -17.46
N ILE A 255 8.99 -13.42 -18.41
CA ILE A 255 9.40 -14.78 -18.16
C ILE A 255 10.65 -14.70 -17.26
N ARG A 256 10.54 -15.24 -16.05
CA ARG A 256 11.67 -15.35 -15.13
C ARG A 256 12.66 -16.40 -15.65
N GLY A 257 13.95 -16.08 -15.66
CA GLY A 257 14.99 -16.92 -16.25
C GLY A 257 15.05 -16.84 -17.77
N ASN A 258 15.80 -17.74 -18.39
CA ASN A 258 16.12 -17.69 -19.83
C ASN A 258 15.21 -18.57 -20.70
N SER A 259 14.25 -19.29 -20.10
CA SER A 259 13.36 -20.22 -20.79
C SER A 259 12.05 -20.43 -20.01
N LEU A 260 11.02 -20.97 -20.71
CA LEU A 260 9.78 -21.38 -20.08
C LEU A 260 10.02 -22.45 -18.99
N HIS A 261 10.96 -23.37 -19.22
CA HIS A 261 11.35 -24.40 -18.24
C HIS A 261 11.86 -23.78 -16.93
N THR A 262 12.79 -22.82 -17.01
CA THR A 262 13.32 -22.13 -15.82
C THR A 262 12.27 -21.21 -15.18
N HIS A 263 11.37 -20.63 -15.96
CA HIS A 263 10.26 -19.85 -15.44
C HIS A 263 9.33 -20.72 -14.58
N VAL A 264 8.85 -21.85 -15.13
CA VAL A 264 7.93 -22.74 -14.41
C VAL A 264 8.61 -23.33 -13.15
N ALA A 265 9.90 -23.72 -13.26
CA ALA A 265 10.65 -24.19 -12.10
C ALA A 265 10.77 -23.09 -11.01
N THR A 266 10.96 -21.82 -11.42
CA THR A 266 11.02 -20.69 -10.48
C THR A 266 9.65 -20.44 -9.83
N VAL A 267 8.56 -20.57 -10.57
CA VAL A 267 7.20 -20.50 -10.01
C VAL A 267 6.97 -21.63 -9.00
N MET A 268 7.40 -22.85 -9.31
CA MET A 268 7.34 -23.96 -8.34
C MET A 268 8.20 -23.67 -7.10
N ALA A 269 9.40 -23.11 -7.26
CA ALA A 269 10.22 -22.70 -6.12
C ALA A 269 9.51 -21.63 -5.25
N ALA A 270 8.74 -20.71 -5.85
CA ALA A 270 7.90 -19.78 -5.11
C ALA A 270 6.77 -20.49 -4.34
N TYR A 271 6.14 -21.52 -4.91
CA TYR A 271 5.18 -22.35 -4.18
C TYR A 271 5.83 -23.13 -3.04
N GLY A 272 7.09 -23.58 -3.20
CA GLY A 272 7.88 -24.16 -2.10
C GLY A 272 8.06 -23.15 -0.95
N ARG A 273 8.31 -21.89 -1.28
CA ARG A 273 8.39 -20.82 -0.28
C ARG A 273 7.04 -20.55 0.40
N TYR A 274 5.91 -20.61 -0.32
CA TYR A 274 4.59 -20.51 0.31
C TYR A 274 4.35 -21.65 1.30
N ALA A 275 4.72 -22.89 0.96
CA ALA A 275 4.62 -24.02 1.89
C ALA A 275 5.42 -23.76 3.17
N GLU A 276 6.65 -23.24 3.06
CA GLU A 276 7.47 -22.86 4.20
C GLU A 276 6.80 -21.75 5.04
N LEU A 277 6.32 -20.68 4.41
CA LEU A 277 5.67 -19.56 5.09
C LEU A 277 4.40 -19.95 5.83
N ILE A 278 3.66 -20.94 5.32
CA ILE A 278 2.45 -21.47 5.96
C ILE A 278 2.79 -22.27 7.23
N VAL A 279 3.81 -23.11 7.16
CA VAL A 279 4.15 -24.01 8.26
C VAL A 279 5.06 -23.34 9.28
N TYR A 280 6.02 -22.55 8.80
CA TYR A 280 7.03 -21.89 9.62
C TYR A 280 7.28 -20.44 9.22
N PRO A 281 6.40 -19.50 9.64
CA PRO A 281 6.46 -18.10 9.25
C PRO A 281 7.55 -17.30 9.99
N ALA A 282 8.73 -17.88 10.19
CA ALA A 282 9.82 -17.23 10.94
C ALA A 282 10.55 -16.18 10.10
N ARG A 283 10.68 -16.39 8.79
CA ARG A 283 11.43 -15.52 7.88
C ARG A 283 10.48 -14.78 6.93
N LEU A 284 9.74 -13.81 7.46
CA LEU A 284 8.91 -12.91 6.68
C LEU A 284 9.76 -11.76 6.16
N VAL A 285 9.66 -11.43 4.88
CA VAL A 285 10.55 -10.45 4.23
C VAL A 285 9.78 -9.22 3.73
N GLY A 286 8.54 -9.39 3.24
CA GLY A 286 7.69 -8.32 2.73
C GLY A 286 8.00 -7.85 1.30
N ASP A 287 9.19 -8.11 0.77
CA ASP A 287 9.52 -7.93 -0.65
C ASP A 287 10.36 -9.08 -1.18
N TYR A 288 9.83 -9.74 -2.20
CA TYR A 288 10.44 -10.89 -2.84
C TYR A 288 10.87 -10.60 -4.29
N SER A 289 11.03 -9.34 -4.66
CA SER A 289 11.42 -8.93 -6.03
C SER A 289 12.74 -9.55 -6.46
N ALA A 290 13.66 -9.75 -5.50
CA ALA A 290 14.97 -10.39 -5.71
C ALA A 290 14.98 -11.89 -5.38
N PHE A 291 13.80 -12.55 -5.31
CA PHE A 291 13.75 -14.01 -5.12
C PHE A 291 14.52 -14.72 -6.25
N PRO A 292 15.48 -15.60 -5.92
CA PRO A 292 16.38 -16.17 -6.91
C PRO A 292 15.66 -17.15 -7.84
N ASN A 293 15.94 -17.04 -9.13
CA ASN A 293 15.43 -17.97 -10.13
C ASN A 293 15.91 -19.39 -9.84
N ALA A 294 15.05 -20.37 -10.10
CA ALA A 294 15.44 -21.78 -10.05
C ALA A 294 16.27 -22.15 -11.28
N THR A 295 17.22 -23.04 -11.11
CA THR A 295 18.05 -23.56 -12.21
C THR A 295 17.29 -24.57 -13.09
N GLY A 296 16.22 -25.16 -12.55
CA GLY A 296 15.37 -26.14 -13.20
C GLY A 296 14.54 -26.90 -12.16
N PHE A 297 13.85 -27.96 -12.57
CA PHE A 297 13.05 -28.80 -11.67
C PHE A 297 13.87 -29.67 -10.70
N SER A 298 15.18 -29.74 -10.86
CA SER A 298 16.10 -30.36 -9.89
C SER A 298 16.40 -29.44 -8.69
N ASP A 299 16.02 -28.16 -8.75
CA ASP A 299 16.16 -27.26 -7.61
C ASP A 299 15.29 -27.76 -6.44
N PRO A 300 15.87 -27.98 -5.24
CA PRO A 300 15.10 -28.48 -4.09
C PRO A 300 13.87 -27.65 -3.77
N ARG A 301 13.92 -26.33 -3.98
CA ARG A 301 12.79 -25.43 -3.76
C ARG A 301 11.65 -25.71 -4.74
N ALA A 302 11.98 -26.01 -6.01
CA ALA A 302 10.99 -26.35 -7.02
C ALA A 302 10.37 -27.73 -6.75
N ILE A 303 11.15 -28.71 -6.25
CA ILE A 303 10.65 -30.03 -5.85
C ILE A 303 9.63 -29.90 -4.71
N VAL A 304 9.95 -29.11 -3.67
CA VAL A 304 9.02 -28.84 -2.55
C VAL A 304 7.74 -28.18 -3.07
N GLY A 305 7.86 -27.22 -3.99
CA GLY A 305 6.70 -26.55 -4.58
C GLY A 305 5.82 -27.49 -5.41
N LEU A 306 6.42 -28.37 -6.22
CA LEU A 306 5.69 -29.39 -6.96
C LEU A 306 4.93 -30.34 -6.02
N ALA A 307 5.59 -30.79 -4.93
CA ALA A 307 4.96 -31.62 -3.92
C ALA A 307 3.79 -30.89 -3.23
N PHE A 308 3.97 -29.59 -2.91
CA PHE A 308 2.92 -28.78 -2.32
C PHE A 308 1.74 -28.57 -3.27
N VAL A 309 1.98 -28.22 -4.53
CA VAL A 309 0.92 -28.09 -5.55
C VAL A 309 0.20 -29.42 -5.77
N GLY A 310 0.96 -30.53 -5.83
CA GLY A 310 0.41 -31.87 -5.89
C GLY A 310 -0.48 -32.21 -4.67
N LEU A 311 -0.04 -31.88 -3.47
CA LEU A 311 -0.84 -32.04 -2.25
C LEU A 311 -2.14 -31.23 -2.33
N VAL A 312 -2.09 -30.00 -2.77
CA VAL A 312 -3.25 -29.12 -2.86
C VAL A 312 -4.27 -29.66 -3.87
N TRP A 313 -3.85 -30.00 -5.08
CA TRP A 313 -4.79 -30.39 -6.13
C TRP A 313 -5.11 -31.89 -6.09
N LEU A 314 -4.10 -32.76 -6.16
CA LEU A 314 -4.33 -34.21 -6.17
C LEU A 314 -4.83 -34.67 -4.79
N GLY A 315 -4.19 -34.21 -3.70
CA GLY A 315 -4.63 -34.51 -2.33
C GLY A 315 -6.06 -34.01 -2.08
N GLY A 316 -6.40 -32.82 -2.56
CA GLY A 316 -7.77 -32.28 -2.51
C GLY A 316 -8.78 -33.16 -3.24
N LEU A 317 -8.47 -33.57 -4.48
CA LEU A 317 -9.33 -34.46 -5.28
C LEU A 317 -9.51 -35.85 -4.65
N LEU A 318 -8.43 -36.44 -4.17
CA LEU A 318 -8.45 -37.77 -3.51
C LEU A 318 -9.21 -37.74 -2.16
N ALA A 319 -9.21 -36.60 -1.48
CA ALA A 319 -9.91 -36.43 -0.22
C ALA A 319 -11.44 -36.27 -0.38
N VAL A 320 -11.96 -35.99 -1.58
CA VAL A 320 -13.40 -35.70 -1.83
C VAL A 320 -14.33 -36.73 -1.21
N SER A 321 -14.04 -38.01 -1.36
CA SER A 321 -14.92 -39.11 -0.88
C SER A 321 -14.74 -39.43 0.61
N ARG A 322 -13.51 -39.25 1.16
CA ARG A 322 -13.17 -39.70 2.52
C ARG A 322 -13.14 -38.57 3.54
N ALA A 323 -12.75 -37.38 3.11
CA ALA A 323 -12.56 -36.21 3.97
C ALA A 323 -13.00 -34.93 3.26
N PRO A 324 -14.31 -34.75 2.94
CA PRO A 324 -14.79 -33.68 2.07
C PRO A 324 -14.51 -32.27 2.62
N ILE A 325 -14.38 -32.09 3.92
CA ILE A 325 -13.98 -30.79 4.52
C ILE A 325 -12.51 -30.50 4.25
N VAL A 326 -11.64 -31.52 4.31
CA VAL A 326 -10.23 -31.39 3.93
C VAL A 326 -10.11 -31.11 2.43
N ALA A 327 -10.87 -31.84 1.61
CA ALA A 327 -10.97 -31.61 0.17
C ALA A 327 -11.37 -30.17 -0.14
N PHE A 328 -12.44 -29.67 0.51
CA PHE A 328 -12.87 -28.28 0.36
C PHE A 328 -11.74 -27.29 0.73
N GLY A 329 -11.07 -27.50 1.85
CA GLY A 329 -9.99 -26.61 2.31
C GLY A 329 -8.82 -26.56 1.33
N LEU A 330 -8.34 -27.72 0.85
CA LEU A 330 -7.23 -27.78 -0.12
C LEU A 330 -7.64 -27.18 -1.48
N LEU A 331 -8.80 -27.54 -2.01
CA LEU A 331 -9.26 -27.03 -3.30
C LEU A 331 -9.62 -25.55 -3.23
N PHE A 332 -10.17 -25.07 -2.09
CA PHE A 332 -10.38 -23.64 -1.84
C PHE A 332 -9.04 -22.88 -1.94
N PHE A 333 -7.99 -23.39 -1.25
CA PHE A 333 -6.65 -22.82 -1.33
C PHE A 333 -6.15 -22.77 -2.78
N GLY A 334 -6.23 -23.89 -3.50
CA GLY A 334 -5.78 -23.99 -4.89
C GLY A 334 -6.54 -23.02 -5.82
N VAL A 335 -7.87 -23.00 -5.75
CA VAL A 335 -8.72 -22.15 -6.59
C VAL A 335 -8.42 -20.65 -6.32
N THR A 336 -8.30 -20.25 -5.05
CA THR A 336 -8.06 -18.84 -4.70
C THR A 336 -6.65 -18.38 -5.04
N MET A 337 -5.68 -19.29 -5.19
CA MET A 337 -4.32 -18.99 -5.66
C MET A 337 -4.21 -18.86 -7.20
N LEU A 338 -5.23 -19.28 -7.98
CA LEU A 338 -5.14 -19.26 -9.46
C LEU A 338 -4.80 -17.89 -10.06
N PRO A 339 -5.39 -16.76 -9.62
CA PRO A 339 -5.06 -15.45 -10.21
C PRO A 339 -3.61 -15.03 -10.04
N VAL A 340 -2.92 -15.54 -9.02
CA VAL A 340 -1.51 -15.25 -8.68
C VAL A 340 -0.59 -16.45 -8.93
N SER A 341 -1.07 -17.44 -9.69
CA SER A 341 -0.35 -18.70 -9.97
C SER A 341 0.75 -18.59 -11.02
N HIS A 342 0.89 -17.44 -11.66
CA HIS A 342 1.80 -17.22 -12.80
C HIS A 342 1.52 -18.09 -14.05
N ILE A 343 0.30 -18.68 -14.16
CA ILE A 343 -0.20 -19.19 -15.45
C ILE A 343 -0.20 -18.04 -16.47
N ILE A 344 -0.61 -16.85 -16.01
CA ILE A 344 -0.37 -15.59 -16.72
C ILE A 344 0.73 -14.86 -15.93
N PRO A 345 1.91 -14.60 -16.53
CA PRO A 345 3.00 -13.93 -15.84
C PRO A 345 2.58 -12.61 -15.20
N HIS A 346 2.92 -12.41 -13.95
CA HIS A 346 2.61 -11.23 -13.16
C HIS A 346 3.92 -10.55 -12.69
N HIS A 347 3.90 -9.26 -12.40
CA HIS A 347 5.10 -8.52 -12.00
C HIS A 347 5.69 -9.01 -10.66
N GLU A 348 4.86 -9.48 -9.76
CA GLU A 348 5.21 -9.93 -8.42
C GLU A 348 5.14 -11.46 -8.35
N LEU A 349 6.30 -12.15 -8.36
CA LEU A 349 6.38 -13.61 -8.36
C LEU A 349 5.83 -14.23 -7.07
N LEU A 350 6.10 -13.58 -5.96
CA LEU A 350 5.80 -14.05 -4.61
C LEU A 350 5.49 -12.86 -3.72
N ALA A 351 4.41 -12.93 -2.95
CA ALA A 351 4.06 -11.94 -1.93
C ALA A 351 3.33 -12.61 -0.76
N GLU A 352 3.60 -12.17 0.45
CA GLU A 352 2.99 -12.71 1.68
C GLU A 352 1.47 -12.46 1.70
N HIS A 353 1.01 -11.31 1.23
CA HIS A 353 -0.41 -10.95 1.18
C HIS A 353 -1.24 -11.82 0.22
N TYR A 354 -0.63 -12.55 -0.71
CA TYR A 354 -1.36 -13.51 -1.55
C TYR A 354 -1.95 -14.69 -0.76
N LEU A 355 -1.38 -14.98 0.42
CA LEU A 355 -1.86 -16.06 1.28
C LEU A 355 -3.07 -15.67 2.14
N TYR A 356 -3.44 -14.39 2.24
CA TYR A 356 -4.49 -13.94 3.16
C TYR A 356 -5.84 -14.64 2.92
N LEU A 357 -6.34 -14.63 1.69
CA LEU A 357 -7.58 -15.32 1.32
C LEU A 357 -7.41 -16.86 1.27
N PRO A 358 -6.39 -17.44 0.61
CA PRO A 358 -6.25 -18.89 0.50
C PRO A 358 -6.15 -19.63 1.82
N LEU A 359 -5.49 -19.06 2.83
CA LEU A 359 -5.33 -19.67 4.15
C LEU A 359 -6.66 -19.93 4.89
N ILE A 360 -7.77 -19.31 4.47
CA ILE A 360 -9.11 -19.66 4.97
C ILE A 360 -9.41 -21.14 4.70
N GLY A 361 -8.96 -21.69 3.55
CA GLY A 361 -9.07 -23.12 3.26
C GLY A 361 -8.39 -24.00 4.31
N LEU A 362 -7.20 -23.61 4.75
CA LEU A 362 -6.48 -24.33 5.81
C LEU A 362 -7.14 -24.17 7.17
N ALA A 363 -7.81 -23.03 7.44
CA ALA A 363 -8.59 -22.85 8.67
C ALA A 363 -9.75 -23.87 8.77
N PHE A 364 -10.39 -24.24 7.66
CA PHE A 364 -11.37 -25.35 7.64
C PHE A 364 -10.76 -26.68 8.03
N ILE A 365 -9.55 -26.99 7.53
CA ILE A 365 -8.84 -28.22 7.84
C ILE A 365 -8.47 -28.28 9.33
N VAL A 366 -7.91 -27.20 9.86
CA VAL A 366 -7.55 -27.09 11.27
C VAL A 366 -8.78 -27.19 12.16
N ALA A 367 -9.85 -26.46 11.84
CA ALA A 367 -11.09 -26.51 12.61
C ALA A 367 -11.70 -27.92 12.61
N ARG A 368 -11.64 -28.66 11.49
CA ARG A 368 -12.11 -30.07 11.43
C ARG A 368 -11.24 -30.99 12.28
N GLY A 369 -9.94 -30.82 12.23
CA GLY A 369 -9.01 -31.59 13.07
C GLY A 369 -9.27 -31.39 14.57
N LEU A 370 -9.53 -30.14 14.98
CA LEU A 370 -9.91 -29.78 16.35
C LEU A 370 -11.27 -30.38 16.74
N GLU A 371 -12.28 -30.29 15.87
CA GLU A 371 -13.60 -30.87 16.12
C GLU A 371 -13.51 -32.38 16.36
N LEU A 372 -12.74 -33.10 15.55
CA LEU A 372 -12.48 -34.53 15.73
C LEU A 372 -11.71 -34.84 17.03
N ALA A 373 -10.73 -34.03 17.38
CA ALA A 373 -9.96 -34.19 18.61
C ALA A 373 -10.84 -33.96 19.85
N PHE A 374 -11.73 -32.97 19.82
CA PHE A 374 -12.66 -32.66 20.92
C PHE A 374 -13.73 -33.75 21.11
N ALA A 375 -14.15 -34.39 20.01
CA ALA A 375 -15.12 -35.48 20.05
C ALA A 375 -14.50 -36.83 20.47
N ALA A 376 -13.17 -37.00 20.34
CA ALA A 376 -12.54 -38.31 20.56
C ALA A 376 -12.31 -38.64 22.05
N THR A 377 -11.45 -37.92 22.73
CA THR A 377 -11.15 -38.12 24.17
C THR A 377 -10.72 -36.81 24.84
N PRO A 378 -10.95 -36.67 26.17
CA PRO A 378 -10.47 -35.47 26.91
C PRO A 378 -8.96 -35.24 26.77
N ARG A 379 -8.17 -36.32 26.71
CA ARG A 379 -6.70 -36.21 26.49
C ARG A 379 -6.36 -35.63 25.12
N ARG A 380 -7.03 -36.09 24.05
CA ARG A 380 -6.81 -35.55 22.69
C ARG A 380 -7.28 -34.10 22.61
N ALA A 381 -8.41 -33.77 23.23
CA ALA A 381 -8.88 -32.39 23.33
C ALA A 381 -7.86 -31.48 24.02
N LEU A 382 -7.31 -31.92 25.18
CA LEU A 382 -6.29 -31.17 25.88
C LEU A 382 -5.01 -30.97 25.06
N ILE A 383 -4.51 -32.03 24.42
CA ILE A 383 -3.33 -31.94 23.54
C ILE A 383 -3.59 -30.92 22.40
N ALA A 384 -4.75 -31.02 21.75
CA ALA A 384 -5.11 -30.12 20.65
C ALA A 384 -5.21 -28.66 21.12
N LEU A 385 -5.79 -28.40 22.29
CA LEU A 385 -5.84 -27.07 22.91
C LEU A 385 -4.45 -26.54 23.27
N THR A 386 -3.60 -27.37 23.86
CA THR A 386 -2.21 -27.00 24.22
C THR A 386 -1.41 -26.63 22.97
N ILE A 387 -1.47 -27.46 21.93
CA ILE A 387 -0.78 -27.16 20.65
C ILE A 387 -1.31 -25.87 20.05
N SER A 388 -2.64 -25.69 20.01
CA SER A 388 -3.25 -24.46 19.48
C SER A 388 -2.81 -23.22 20.27
N ALA A 389 -2.74 -23.30 21.58
CA ALA A 389 -2.28 -22.21 22.45
C ALA A 389 -0.80 -21.87 22.22
N LEU A 390 0.07 -22.89 22.10
CA LEU A 390 1.49 -22.71 21.81
C LEU A 390 1.70 -22.06 20.44
N VAL A 391 0.99 -22.54 19.39
CA VAL A 391 1.03 -21.95 18.05
C VAL A 391 0.52 -20.50 18.08
N ALA A 392 -0.61 -20.25 18.75
CA ALA A 392 -1.16 -18.91 18.88
C ALA A 392 -0.20 -17.95 19.58
N GLY A 393 0.44 -18.40 20.67
CA GLY A 393 1.46 -17.61 21.37
C GLY A 393 2.67 -17.30 20.50
N GLY A 394 3.18 -18.29 19.76
CA GLY A 394 4.26 -18.12 18.81
C GLY A 394 3.90 -17.17 17.66
N TYR A 395 2.69 -17.30 17.12
CA TYR A 395 2.19 -16.39 16.07
C TYR A 395 2.05 -14.96 16.59
N GLY A 396 1.44 -14.77 17.76
CA GLY A 396 1.31 -13.44 18.36
C GLY A 396 2.66 -12.78 18.60
N ALA A 397 3.63 -13.51 19.19
CA ALA A 397 4.99 -13.00 19.37
C ALA A 397 5.66 -12.62 18.03
N ARG A 398 5.45 -13.43 16.97
CA ARG A 398 6.02 -13.15 15.65
C ARG A 398 5.35 -11.95 14.97
N VAL A 399 4.03 -11.79 15.11
CA VAL A 399 3.31 -10.60 14.63
C VAL A 399 3.86 -9.35 15.30
N GLN A 400 4.00 -9.33 16.62
CA GLN A 400 4.55 -8.18 17.37
C GLN A 400 5.98 -7.84 16.91
N ALA A 401 6.83 -8.86 16.72
CA ALA A 401 8.19 -8.66 16.23
C ALA A 401 8.18 -8.09 14.80
N ARG A 402 7.28 -8.59 13.93
CA ARG A 402 7.20 -8.16 12.54
C ARG A 402 6.65 -6.74 12.39
N ASN A 403 5.66 -6.36 13.21
CA ASN A 403 5.12 -5.00 13.18
C ASN A 403 6.16 -3.93 13.55
N LYS A 404 7.16 -4.28 14.38
CA LYS A 404 8.29 -3.38 14.65
C LYS A 404 9.15 -3.11 13.41
N ASP A 405 9.28 -4.09 12.50
CA ASP A 405 9.98 -3.87 11.23
C ASP A 405 9.24 -2.81 10.38
N PHE A 406 7.89 -2.79 10.41
CA PHE A 406 7.07 -1.80 9.69
C PHE A 406 7.06 -0.40 10.34
N ALA A 407 7.45 -0.29 11.61
CA ALA A 407 7.51 1.01 12.30
C ALA A 407 8.64 1.91 11.78
N ASP A 408 9.75 1.32 11.27
CA ASP A 408 10.86 2.06 10.67
C ASP A 408 11.16 1.55 9.25
N PRO A 409 10.96 2.37 8.21
CA PRO A 409 11.26 2.01 6.82
C PRO A 409 12.71 1.59 6.57
N VAL A 410 13.67 2.11 7.37
CA VAL A 410 15.08 1.70 7.28
C VAL A 410 15.26 0.28 7.81
N ALA A 411 14.68 -0.03 8.97
CA ALA A 411 14.71 -1.38 9.53
C ALA A 411 14.03 -2.38 8.59
N PHE A 412 12.91 -2.01 7.99
CA PHE A 412 12.20 -2.83 7.02
C PHE A 412 13.07 -3.15 5.79
N ALA A 413 13.68 -2.13 5.17
CA ALA A 413 14.56 -2.31 4.03
C ALA A 413 15.80 -3.16 4.39
N ALA A 414 16.36 -2.97 5.58
CA ALA A 414 17.48 -3.76 6.09
C ALA A 414 17.13 -5.26 6.21
N ARG A 415 15.93 -5.59 6.71
CA ARG A 415 15.43 -6.97 6.77
C ARG A 415 15.29 -7.61 5.39
N VAL A 416 14.83 -6.84 4.39
CA VAL A 416 14.78 -7.34 3.01
C VAL A 416 16.20 -7.63 2.50
N LEU A 417 17.17 -6.75 2.79
CA LEU A 417 18.56 -6.92 2.36
C LEU A 417 19.29 -8.06 3.08
N GLU A 418 18.93 -8.36 4.33
CA GLU A 418 19.42 -9.57 5.02
C GLU A 418 19.00 -10.86 4.29
N ALA A 419 17.75 -10.91 3.80
CA ALA A 419 17.22 -12.07 3.07
C ALA A 419 17.68 -12.09 1.61
N PHE A 420 17.68 -10.93 0.97
CA PHE A 420 17.99 -10.74 -0.45
C PHE A 420 19.02 -9.62 -0.65
N PRO A 421 20.31 -9.91 -0.46
CA PRO A 421 21.38 -8.92 -0.61
C PRO A 421 21.45 -8.22 -1.97
N THR A 422 20.81 -8.75 -3.00
CA THR A 422 20.75 -8.18 -4.35
C THR A 422 19.48 -7.36 -4.62
N SER A 423 18.60 -7.15 -3.63
CA SER A 423 17.38 -6.38 -3.82
C SER A 423 17.68 -4.92 -4.14
N GLN A 424 17.51 -4.57 -5.40
CA GLN A 424 17.62 -3.18 -5.88
C GLN A 424 16.49 -2.31 -5.29
N ARG A 425 15.27 -2.87 -5.18
CA ARG A 425 14.10 -2.17 -4.63
C ARG A 425 14.29 -1.76 -3.18
N ALA A 426 14.81 -2.66 -2.34
CA ALA A 426 15.08 -2.35 -0.94
C ALA A 426 16.20 -1.29 -0.78
N ARG A 427 17.24 -1.33 -1.62
CA ARG A 427 18.27 -0.29 -1.62
C ARG A 427 17.76 1.06 -2.09
N LEU A 428 16.90 1.09 -3.11
CA LEU A 428 16.25 2.32 -3.55
C LEU A 428 15.41 2.93 -2.43
N GLN A 429 14.63 2.12 -1.72
CA GLN A 429 13.86 2.60 -0.58
C GLN A 429 14.76 3.14 0.53
N LEU A 430 15.82 2.40 0.87
CA LEU A 430 16.80 2.83 1.88
C LEU A 430 17.44 4.18 1.50
N ALA A 431 17.81 4.33 0.24
CA ALA A 431 18.37 5.59 -0.26
C ALA A 431 17.37 6.75 -0.18
N MET A 432 16.10 6.49 -0.53
CA MET A 432 15.05 7.51 -0.43
C MET A 432 14.80 7.92 1.02
N GLU A 433 14.88 6.98 1.96
CA GLU A 433 14.72 7.24 3.38
C GLU A 433 15.92 8.01 3.96
N TYR A 434 17.14 7.63 3.62
CA TYR A 434 18.34 8.40 3.99
C TYR A 434 18.27 9.84 3.47
N ARG A 435 17.82 10.03 2.23
CA ARG A 435 17.64 11.36 1.67
C ARG A 435 16.58 12.17 2.43
N SER A 436 15.46 11.56 2.83
CA SER A 436 14.40 12.24 3.61
C SER A 436 14.89 12.70 4.98
N ARG A 437 15.86 11.96 5.57
CA ARG A 437 16.54 12.28 6.82
C ARG A 437 17.75 13.21 6.62
N ASN A 438 17.96 13.75 5.42
CA ASN A 438 19.11 14.58 5.03
C ASN A 438 20.49 13.87 5.16
N GLN A 439 20.50 12.54 5.17
CA GLN A 439 21.69 11.70 5.19
C GLN A 439 22.12 11.42 3.74
N LEU A 440 22.62 12.47 3.05
CA LEU A 440 22.84 12.44 1.60
C LEU A 440 23.97 11.50 1.18
N ASP A 441 25.02 11.38 2.00
CA ASP A 441 26.16 10.49 1.69
C ASP A 441 25.75 9.02 1.78
N GLU A 442 24.92 8.65 2.76
CA GLU A 442 24.33 7.31 2.89
C GLU A 442 23.42 7.00 1.70
N ALA A 443 22.59 7.96 1.30
CA ALA A 443 21.72 7.82 0.14
C ALA A 443 22.53 7.60 -1.15
N ILE A 444 23.57 8.37 -1.38
CA ILE A 444 24.47 8.24 -2.54
C ILE A 444 25.16 6.87 -2.54
N ARG A 445 25.66 6.39 -1.39
CA ARG A 445 26.26 5.06 -1.29
C ARG A 445 25.27 3.95 -1.63
N ALA A 446 24.05 4.02 -1.10
CA ALA A 446 23.02 3.03 -1.39
C ALA A 446 22.61 3.03 -2.88
N LEU A 447 22.50 4.21 -3.50
CA LEU A 447 22.21 4.36 -4.93
C LEU A 447 23.35 3.85 -5.81
N GLY A 448 24.60 4.07 -5.42
CA GLY A 448 25.79 3.51 -6.10
C GLY A 448 25.77 1.98 -6.11
N GLN A 449 25.33 1.36 -4.99
CA GLN A 449 25.13 -0.09 -4.94
C GLN A 449 23.98 -0.56 -5.84
N VAL A 450 22.91 0.25 -6.03
CA VAL A 450 21.88 -0.08 -7.01
C VAL A 450 22.46 -0.10 -8.42
N LEU A 451 23.24 0.91 -8.79
CA LEU A 451 23.85 0.99 -10.12
C LEU A 451 24.85 -0.16 -10.39
N SER A 452 25.52 -0.67 -9.34
CA SER A 452 26.41 -1.84 -9.53
C SER A 452 25.65 -3.15 -9.80
N LEU A 453 24.35 -3.21 -9.48
CA LEU A 453 23.48 -4.37 -9.67
C LEU A 453 22.56 -4.24 -10.88
N ALA A 454 22.13 -2.99 -11.19
CA ALA A 454 21.18 -2.71 -12.24
C ALA A 454 21.86 -2.69 -13.60
N LYS A 455 21.17 -3.27 -14.60
CA LYS A 455 21.61 -3.18 -16.00
C LYS A 455 21.04 -1.91 -16.64
N SER A 456 21.78 -1.35 -17.57
CA SER A 456 21.27 -0.26 -18.40
C SER A 456 20.00 -0.73 -19.14
N GLY A 457 18.92 0.05 -19.03
CA GLY A 457 17.61 -0.30 -19.56
C GLY A 457 16.61 -0.82 -18.53
N GLU A 458 17.06 -1.19 -17.31
CA GLU A 458 16.16 -1.52 -16.22
C GLU A 458 15.61 -0.25 -15.55
N ASP A 459 14.37 -0.29 -15.07
CA ASP A 459 13.74 0.85 -14.39
C ASP A 459 14.56 1.31 -13.17
N SER A 460 15.11 0.37 -12.40
CA SER A 460 15.94 0.66 -11.22
C SER A 460 17.21 1.45 -11.58
N PHE A 461 17.78 1.25 -12.78
CA PHE A 461 18.92 2.02 -13.27
C PHE A 461 18.55 3.50 -13.42
N TYR A 462 17.43 3.78 -14.09
CA TYR A 462 16.98 5.18 -14.30
C TYR A 462 16.51 5.83 -13.00
N VAL A 463 15.82 5.08 -12.13
CA VAL A 463 15.40 5.56 -10.80
C VAL A 463 16.61 5.90 -9.93
N ALA A 464 17.67 5.08 -9.97
CA ALA A 464 18.91 5.35 -9.23
C ALA A 464 19.61 6.61 -9.74
N HIS A 465 19.76 6.76 -11.07
CA HIS A 465 20.34 7.97 -11.65
C HIS A 465 19.54 9.23 -11.32
N MET A 466 18.20 9.17 -11.33
CA MET A 466 17.33 10.28 -10.94
C MET A 466 17.55 10.68 -9.47
N ASN A 467 17.59 9.70 -8.57
CA ASN A 467 17.80 9.97 -7.16
C ASN A 467 19.20 10.46 -6.83
N LEU A 468 20.24 10.00 -7.56
CA LEU A 468 21.59 10.53 -7.48
C LEU A 468 21.65 11.98 -7.94
N ALA A 469 21.03 12.29 -9.08
CA ALA A 469 20.95 13.65 -9.58
C ALA A 469 20.31 14.59 -8.55
N ASN A 470 19.18 14.19 -7.94
CA ASN A 470 18.53 14.94 -6.89
C ASN A 470 19.44 15.12 -5.64
N SER A 471 20.15 14.04 -5.23
CA SER A 471 21.02 14.09 -4.05
C SER A 471 22.24 15.01 -4.29
N TYR A 472 22.86 14.94 -5.48
CA TYR A 472 23.97 15.82 -5.85
C TYR A 472 23.51 17.26 -6.03
N ALA A 473 22.31 17.50 -6.55
CA ALA A 473 21.74 18.84 -6.66
C ALA A 473 21.55 19.49 -5.27
N LEU A 474 21.07 18.72 -4.28
CA LEU A 474 20.97 19.17 -2.89
C LEU A 474 22.33 19.52 -2.28
N LEU A 475 23.39 18.76 -2.62
CA LEU A 475 24.77 19.04 -2.24
C LEU A 475 25.41 20.17 -3.07
N LYS A 476 24.68 20.77 -4.00
CA LYS A 476 25.19 21.80 -4.96
C LYS A 476 26.33 21.29 -5.86
N LYS A 477 26.48 19.97 -6.01
CA LYS A 477 27.44 19.33 -6.94
C LYS A 477 26.78 19.20 -8.31
N PHE A 478 26.55 20.32 -8.98
CA PHE A 478 25.70 20.39 -10.17
C PHE A 478 26.24 19.59 -11.36
N ASP A 479 27.57 19.54 -11.54
CA ASP A 479 28.18 18.79 -12.64
C ASP A 479 27.90 17.28 -12.53
N LEU A 480 28.00 16.73 -11.30
CA LEU A 480 27.66 15.33 -11.03
C LEU A 480 26.15 15.08 -11.22
N ALA A 481 25.32 16.01 -10.77
CA ALA A 481 23.88 15.90 -10.98
C ALA A 481 23.50 15.85 -12.48
N GLU A 482 24.11 16.73 -13.29
CA GLU A 482 23.90 16.76 -14.74
C GLU A 482 24.42 15.50 -15.44
N GLU A 483 25.53 14.93 -14.99
CA GLU A 483 26.04 13.65 -15.51
C GLU A 483 25.02 12.53 -15.34
N HIS A 484 24.42 12.43 -14.16
CA HIS A 484 23.38 11.45 -13.90
C HIS A 484 22.11 11.73 -14.70
N LEU A 485 21.68 12.98 -14.85
CA LEU A 485 20.55 13.33 -15.71
C LEU A 485 20.80 12.97 -17.19
N ARG A 486 22.04 13.10 -17.66
CA ARG A 486 22.42 12.74 -19.03
C ARG A 486 22.21 11.25 -19.30
N GLN A 487 22.42 10.37 -18.32
CA GLN A 487 22.14 8.93 -18.48
C GLN A 487 20.65 8.64 -18.72
N ILE A 488 19.76 9.50 -18.22
CA ILE A 488 18.32 9.40 -18.42
C ILE A 488 17.90 10.08 -19.73
N LEU A 489 18.41 11.30 -19.97
CA LEU A 489 17.98 12.11 -21.11
C LEU A 489 18.53 11.59 -22.44
N LYS A 490 19.62 10.80 -22.43
CA LYS A 490 20.17 10.20 -23.66
C LYS A 490 19.17 9.23 -24.31
N PRO A 491 18.58 8.23 -23.60
CA PRO A 491 17.54 7.36 -24.15
C PRO A 491 16.16 8.04 -24.18
N PHE A 492 15.87 8.97 -23.28
CA PHE A 492 14.57 9.64 -23.12
C PHE A 492 14.71 11.16 -23.10
N PRO A 493 14.95 11.80 -24.28
CA PRO A 493 15.24 13.25 -24.33
C PRO A 493 14.13 14.14 -23.75
N ASN A 494 12.89 13.67 -23.79
CA ASN A 494 11.71 14.38 -23.27
C ASN A 494 11.25 13.85 -21.89
N HIS A 495 12.12 13.19 -21.11
CA HIS A 495 11.74 12.69 -19.78
C HIS A 495 11.40 13.86 -18.84
N PRO A 496 10.11 14.03 -18.45
CA PRO A 496 9.67 15.28 -17.83
C PRO A 496 10.35 15.59 -16.51
N GLU A 497 10.51 14.57 -15.66
CA GLU A 497 11.13 14.76 -14.32
C GLU A 497 12.62 15.07 -14.44
N ALA A 498 13.34 14.46 -15.38
CA ALA A 498 14.74 14.73 -15.60
C ALA A 498 14.96 16.16 -16.16
N LEU A 499 14.11 16.59 -17.09
CA LEU A 499 14.13 17.96 -17.60
C LEU A 499 13.78 18.97 -16.51
N ARG A 500 12.83 18.65 -15.63
CA ARG A 500 12.48 19.51 -14.49
C ARG A 500 13.66 19.69 -13.52
N VAL A 501 14.34 18.61 -13.15
CA VAL A 501 15.50 18.67 -12.26
C VAL A 501 16.66 19.43 -12.94
N LEU A 502 16.91 19.19 -14.22
CA LEU A 502 17.92 19.92 -14.99
C LEU A 502 17.61 21.42 -15.01
N ALA A 503 16.34 21.79 -15.24
CA ALA A 503 15.91 23.17 -15.24
C ALA A 503 16.19 23.84 -13.88
N LEU A 504 15.84 23.18 -12.76
CA LEU A 504 16.11 23.68 -11.40
C LEU A 504 17.61 23.87 -11.15
N ILE A 505 18.45 22.94 -11.57
CA ILE A 505 19.91 23.05 -11.49
C ILE A 505 20.38 24.30 -12.27
N ARG A 506 19.92 24.50 -13.50
CA ARG A 506 20.28 25.68 -14.32
C ARG A 506 19.85 26.99 -13.66
N VAL A 507 18.67 27.00 -13.04
CA VAL A 507 18.19 28.17 -12.29
C VAL A 507 19.11 28.47 -11.10
N GLU A 508 19.53 27.45 -10.35
CA GLU A 508 20.46 27.63 -9.22
C GLU A 508 21.87 28.11 -9.67
N GLN A 509 22.27 27.73 -10.89
CA GLN A 509 23.50 28.21 -11.54
C GLN A 509 23.38 29.66 -12.10
N GLY A 510 22.22 30.33 -11.95
CA GLY A 510 21.96 31.65 -12.52
C GLY A 510 21.58 31.61 -14.02
N ARG A 511 21.39 30.44 -14.62
CA ARG A 511 21.08 30.23 -16.04
C ARG A 511 19.60 30.02 -16.28
N GLY A 512 18.75 30.71 -15.52
CA GLY A 512 17.29 30.51 -15.56
C GLY A 512 16.63 30.78 -16.90
N GLU A 513 17.12 31.74 -17.67
CA GLU A 513 16.56 32.07 -18.99
C GLU A 513 16.66 30.88 -19.97
N GLU A 514 17.74 30.08 -19.91
CA GLU A 514 17.96 28.94 -20.80
C GLU A 514 16.90 27.84 -20.65
N VAL A 515 16.18 27.81 -19.53
CA VAL A 515 15.24 26.73 -19.20
C VAL A 515 13.78 27.18 -19.17
N VAL A 516 13.52 28.48 -19.36
CA VAL A 516 12.13 29.00 -19.36
C VAL A 516 11.28 28.29 -20.38
N ASP A 517 11.78 28.10 -21.60
CA ASP A 517 11.04 27.43 -22.67
C ASP A 517 10.82 25.94 -22.39
N ILE A 518 11.81 25.27 -21.79
CA ILE A 518 11.69 23.87 -21.36
C ILE A 518 10.58 23.75 -20.31
N LEU A 519 10.59 24.61 -19.28
CA LEU A 519 9.56 24.60 -18.24
C LEU A 519 8.17 24.95 -18.79
N LYS A 520 8.09 25.94 -19.68
CA LYS A 520 6.84 26.29 -20.36
C LYS A 520 6.31 25.13 -21.18
N HIS A 521 7.18 24.46 -21.93
CA HIS A 521 6.80 23.25 -22.69
C HIS A 521 6.30 22.13 -21.77
N LEU A 522 6.99 21.84 -20.67
CA LEU A 522 6.56 20.85 -19.69
C LEU A 522 5.18 21.18 -19.08
N CYS A 523 4.84 22.46 -18.94
CA CYS A 523 3.50 22.88 -18.49
C CYS A 523 2.38 22.50 -19.48
N THR A 524 2.68 22.20 -20.74
CA THR A 524 1.68 21.74 -21.73
C THR A 524 1.37 20.26 -21.62
N VAL A 525 2.23 19.47 -20.96
CA VAL A 525 2.03 18.04 -20.75
C VAL A 525 0.92 17.82 -19.72
N PRO A 526 -0.21 17.17 -20.08
CA PRO A 526 -1.42 17.17 -19.26
C PRO A 526 -1.31 16.52 -17.89
N ARG A 527 -0.30 15.66 -17.66
CA ARG A 527 -0.22 14.76 -16.48
C ARG A 527 0.85 15.14 -15.45
N LEU A 528 1.54 16.27 -15.62
CA LEU A 528 2.65 16.67 -14.76
C LEU A 528 2.23 17.45 -13.49
N GLY A 529 1.04 17.23 -12.96
CA GLY A 529 0.60 17.82 -11.69
C GLY A 529 0.76 19.35 -11.56
N ALA A 530 0.61 19.87 -10.35
CA ALA A 530 0.77 21.30 -10.06
C ALA A 530 2.24 21.73 -9.94
N GLN A 531 3.17 20.79 -9.75
CA GLN A 531 4.57 21.12 -9.44
C GLN A 531 5.30 21.81 -10.59
N VAL A 532 5.10 21.35 -11.83
CA VAL A 532 5.80 21.96 -13.00
C VAL A 532 5.37 23.40 -13.25
N PRO A 533 4.09 23.76 -13.28
CA PRO A 533 3.70 25.16 -13.33
C PRO A 533 4.23 25.97 -12.15
N LEU A 534 4.30 25.40 -10.96
CA LEU A 534 4.85 26.07 -9.78
C LEU A 534 6.35 26.35 -9.94
N ASP A 535 7.14 25.36 -10.36
CA ASP A 535 8.58 25.52 -10.65
C ASP A 535 8.81 26.58 -11.73
N THR A 536 7.94 26.62 -12.76
CA THR A 536 7.95 27.65 -13.80
C THR A 536 7.70 29.03 -13.21
N ALA A 537 6.69 29.18 -12.35
CA ALA A 537 6.38 30.44 -11.70
C ALA A 537 7.55 30.92 -10.81
N ILE A 538 8.15 30.01 -10.01
CA ILE A 538 9.31 30.32 -9.17
C ILE A 538 10.52 30.78 -10.02
N THR A 539 10.78 30.09 -11.12
CA THR A 539 11.85 30.49 -12.05
C THR A 539 11.62 31.91 -12.59
N LEU A 540 10.41 32.19 -13.05
CA LEU A 540 10.04 33.52 -13.54
C LEU A 540 10.08 34.60 -12.45
N ILE A 541 9.73 34.28 -11.20
CA ILE A 541 9.91 35.18 -10.05
C ILE A 541 11.40 35.54 -9.87
N ARG A 542 12.30 34.55 -9.91
CA ARG A 542 13.75 34.77 -9.80
C ARG A 542 14.32 35.63 -10.93
N LEU A 543 13.70 35.54 -12.11
CA LEU A 543 14.03 36.37 -13.27
C LEU A 543 13.32 37.73 -13.28
N GLY A 544 12.53 38.06 -12.25
CA GLY A 544 11.77 39.31 -12.18
C GLY A 544 10.56 39.40 -13.11
N ARG A 545 10.21 38.33 -13.80
CA ARG A 545 9.13 38.27 -14.80
C ARG A 545 7.76 37.98 -14.14
N TYR A 546 7.33 38.85 -13.20
CA TYR A 546 6.17 38.60 -12.33
C TYR A 546 4.85 38.45 -13.09
N ALA A 547 4.62 39.21 -14.15
CA ALA A 547 3.38 39.11 -14.96
C ALA A 547 3.21 37.73 -15.62
N GLU A 548 4.31 37.15 -16.13
CA GLU A 548 4.28 35.79 -16.65
C GLU A 548 4.19 34.75 -15.54
N ALA A 549 4.88 34.97 -14.42
CA ALA A 549 4.84 34.10 -13.26
C ALA A 549 3.41 33.92 -12.70
N GLU A 550 2.58 34.97 -12.76
CA GLU A 550 1.18 34.93 -12.32
C GLU A 550 0.38 33.86 -13.10
N THR A 551 0.55 33.82 -14.43
CA THR A 551 -0.14 32.83 -15.29
C THR A 551 0.17 31.40 -14.86
N TYR A 552 1.43 31.11 -14.54
CA TYR A 552 1.86 29.76 -14.14
C TYR A 552 1.53 29.43 -12.70
N ALA A 553 1.53 30.42 -11.80
CA ALA A 553 1.06 30.23 -10.43
C ALA A 553 -0.45 29.89 -10.40
N GLU A 554 -1.27 30.60 -11.19
CA GLU A 554 -2.72 30.27 -11.32
C GLU A 554 -2.92 28.91 -11.99
N LYS A 555 -2.08 28.54 -12.96
CA LYS A 555 -2.11 27.19 -13.56
C LYS A 555 -1.73 26.10 -12.55
N ALA A 556 -0.83 26.38 -11.62
CA ALA A 556 -0.52 25.45 -10.54
C ALA A 556 -1.73 25.30 -9.59
N LEU A 557 -2.35 26.41 -9.18
CA LEU A 557 -3.52 26.41 -8.33
C LEU A 557 -4.77 25.83 -8.98
N SER A 558 -4.92 25.92 -10.31
CA SER A 558 -6.01 25.24 -11.02
C SER A 558 -5.88 23.73 -11.02
N ARG A 559 -4.67 23.20 -10.82
CA ARG A 559 -4.38 21.74 -10.69
C ARG A 559 -4.39 21.25 -9.27
N ASP A 560 -4.06 22.12 -8.30
CA ASP A 560 -4.09 21.85 -6.86
C ASP A 560 -4.39 23.17 -6.10
N ALA A 561 -5.68 23.43 -5.87
CA ALA A 561 -6.16 24.66 -5.26
C ALA A 561 -5.75 24.84 -3.79
N GLU A 562 -5.36 23.74 -3.15
CA GLU A 562 -4.94 23.71 -1.74
C GLU A 562 -3.42 23.66 -1.57
N ASN A 563 -2.67 23.76 -2.66
CA ASN A 563 -1.21 23.77 -2.60
C ASN A 563 -0.71 25.02 -1.86
N ASN A 564 -0.37 24.83 -0.59
CA ASN A 564 0.00 25.91 0.31
C ASN A 564 1.20 26.72 -0.22
N TYR A 565 2.17 26.04 -0.83
CA TYR A 565 3.33 26.69 -1.41
C TYR A 565 2.98 27.48 -2.68
N ALA A 566 2.11 26.96 -3.53
CA ALA A 566 1.61 27.70 -4.70
C ALA A 566 0.79 28.93 -4.31
N LEU A 567 -0.06 28.81 -3.27
CA LEU A 567 -0.79 29.93 -2.69
C LEU A 567 0.17 31.02 -2.18
N PHE A 568 1.22 30.63 -1.45
CA PHE A 568 2.22 31.53 -0.93
C PHE A 568 2.97 32.27 -2.07
N GLN A 569 3.43 31.55 -3.10
CA GLN A 569 4.10 32.15 -4.25
C GLN A 569 3.16 33.06 -5.05
N SER A 570 1.88 32.67 -5.25
CA SER A 570 0.87 33.54 -5.87
C SER A 570 0.64 34.82 -5.06
N GLY A 571 0.68 34.73 -3.73
CA GLY A 571 0.61 35.89 -2.85
C GLY A 571 1.80 36.85 -3.04
N ILE A 572 3.03 36.31 -3.14
CA ILE A 572 4.24 37.09 -3.43
C ILE A 572 4.12 37.79 -4.80
N ILE A 573 3.72 37.05 -5.84
CA ILE A 573 3.56 37.59 -7.20
C ILE A 573 2.56 38.76 -7.17
N ALA A 574 1.37 38.55 -6.57
CA ALA A 574 0.34 39.57 -6.49
C ALA A 574 0.83 40.82 -5.72
N MET A 575 1.59 40.63 -4.65
CA MET A 575 2.22 41.73 -3.88
C MET A 575 3.19 42.52 -4.76
N ARG A 576 4.02 41.84 -5.56
CA ARG A 576 4.98 42.48 -6.50
C ARG A 576 4.30 43.25 -7.63
N LEU A 577 3.17 42.72 -8.09
CA LEU A 577 2.34 43.39 -9.12
C LEU A 577 1.45 44.50 -8.54
N GLY A 578 1.51 44.76 -7.23
CA GLY A 578 0.70 45.79 -6.55
C GLY A 578 -0.76 45.38 -6.32
N ASN A 579 -1.14 44.14 -6.60
CA ASN A 579 -2.50 43.64 -6.37
C ASN A 579 -2.66 43.21 -4.91
N LEU A 580 -2.74 44.20 -4.00
CA LEU A 580 -2.81 43.96 -2.57
C LEU A 580 -4.04 43.15 -2.13
N PRO A 581 -5.25 43.34 -2.70
CA PRO A 581 -6.41 42.51 -2.35
C PRO A 581 -6.21 41.02 -2.65
N LYS A 582 -5.61 40.69 -3.82
CA LYS A 582 -5.30 39.32 -4.20
C LYS A 582 -4.21 38.73 -3.30
N ALA A 583 -3.15 39.50 -3.03
CA ALA A 583 -2.08 39.08 -2.13
C ALA A 583 -2.62 38.72 -0.74
N LYS A 584 -3.46 39.58 -0.17
CA LYS A 584 -4.14 39.34 1.10
C LYS A 584 -4.92 38.02 1.08
N ALA A 585 -5.80 37.82 0.11
CA ALA A 585 -6.63 36.63 0.00
C ALA A 585 -5.77 35.34 -0.09
N ARG A 586 -4.62 35.40 -0.80
CA ARG A 586 -3.70 34.27 -0.92
C ARG A 586 -3.00 33.94 0.40
N PHE A 587 -2.48 34.95 1.12
CA PHE A 587 -1.83 34.71 2.42
C PHE A 587 -2.84 34.30 3.50
N GLU A 588 -4.04 34.83 3.51
CA GLU A 588 -5.11 34.38 4.39
C GLU A 588 -5.45 32.90 4.14
N ARG A 589 -5.46 32.45 2.87
CA ARG A 589 -5.69 31.05 2.53
C ARG A 589 -4.52 30.18 2.98
N VAL A 590 -3.26 30.65 2.88
CA VAL A 590 -2.10 29.96 3.46
C VAL A 590 -2.29 29.75 4.96
N LEU A 591 -2.67 30.79 5.68
CA LEU A 591 -2.88 30.75 7.14
C LEU A 591 -4.11 29.93 7.55
N PHE A 592 -5.08 29.79 6.67
CA PHE A 592 -6.22 28.89 6.91
C PHE A 592 -5.75 27.42 6.96
N PHE A 593 -4.83 27.01 6.09
CA PHE A 593 -4.28 25.65 6.08
C PHE A 593 -3.15 25.45 7.09
N ASN A 594 -2.38 26.52 7.38
CA ASN A 594 -1.29 26.50 8.34
C ASN A 594 -1.33 27.75 9.22
N PRO A 595 -2.14 27.74 10.29
CA PRO A 595 -2.34 28.89 11.16
C PRO A 595 -1.07 29.37 11.89
N THR A 596 0.00 28.58 11.92
CA THR A 596 1.27 28.91 12.60
C THR A 596 2.40 29.30 11.65
N ASP A 597 2.08 29.56 10.38
CA ASP A 597 3.08 29.99 9.39
C ASP A 597 3.49 31.46 9.63
N ALA A 598 4.53 31.65 10.41
CA ALA A 598 5.04 32.95 10.77
C ALA A 598 5.49 33.78 9.55
N VAL A 599 6.01 33.13 8.48
CA VAL A 599 6.44 33.83 7.26
C VAL A 599 5.21 34.36 6.51
N ALA A 600 4.17 33.55 6.37
CA ALA A 600 2.91 34.01 5.77
C ALA A 600 2.27 35.15 6.58
N MET A 601 2.31 35.08 7.92
CA MET A 601 1.85 36.19 8.79
C MET A 601 2.61 37.48 8.53
N ILE A 602 3.94 37.45 8.41
CA ILE A 602 4.77 38.62 8.10
C ILE A 602 4.39 39.21 6.73
N ARG A 603 4.21 38.35 5.72
CA ARG A 603 3.79 38.82 4.38
C ARG A 603 2.40 39.43 4.40
N LEU A 604 1.47 38.85 5.14
CA LEU A 604 0.14 39.41 5.32
C LEU A 604 0.18 40.74 6.11
N ALA A 605 1.01 40.81 7.16
CA ALA A 605 1.20 42.06 7.92
C ALA A 605 1.71 43.20 7.01
N TYR A 606 2.67 42.92 6.13
CA TYR A 606 3.14 43.89 5.16
C TYR A 606 2.02 44.36 4.22
N VAL A 607 1.21 43.43 3.69
CA VAL A 607 0.08 43.75 2.81
C VAL A 607 -0.96 44.58 3.53
N GLU A 608 -1.36 44.23 4.76
CA GLU A 608 -2.31 44.96 5.57
C GLU A 608 -1.81 46.37 5.91
N GLY A 609 -0.52 46.53 6.22
CA GLY A 609 0.12 47.82 6.43
C GLY A 609 0.05 48.71 5.17
N LYS A 610 0.33 48.16 3.99
CA LYS A 610 0.20 48.87 2.72
C LYS A 610 -1.25 49.25 2.37
N MET A 611 -2.23 48.48 2.88
CA MET A 611 -3.67 48.79 2.76
C MET A 611 -4.18 49.79 3.83
N GLY A 612 -3.28 50.32 4.69
CA GLY A 612 -3.65 51.26 5.74
C GLY A 612 -4.18 50.65 7.03
N ARG A 613 -4.20 49.34 7.16
CA ARG A 613 -4.73 48.62 8.33
C ARG A 613 -3.64 48.34 9.37
N VAL A 614 -3.04 49.42 9.90
CA VAL A 614 -1.84 49.35 10.74
C VAL A 614 -2.02 48.51 12.01
N GLN A 615 -3.22 48.50 12.63
CA GLN A 615 -3.46 47.70 13.84
C GLN A 615 -3.41 46.20 13.55
N VAL A 616 -4.01 45.76 12.45
CA VAL A 616 -4.00 44.36 12.02
C VAL A 616 -2.57 43.93 11.64
N ALA A 617 -1.85 44.78 10.90
CA ALA A 617 -0.47 44.53 10.53
C ALA A 617 0.44 44.31 11.76
N ASN A 618 0.31 45.18 12.77
CA ASN A 618 1.11 45.07 14.01
C ASN A 618 0.76 43.80 14.80
N ALA A 619 -0.52 43.42 14.90
CA ALA A 619 -0.91 42.19 15.59
C ALA A 619 -0.35 40.92 14.90
N LEU A 620 -0.43 40.83 13.57
CA LEU A 620 0.11 39.74 12.79
C LEU A 620 1.64 39.66 12.92
N ALA A 621 2.33 40.79 12.86
CA ALA A 621 3.78 40.84 13.01
C ALA A 621 4.24 40.39 14.41
N GLN A 622 3.55 40.85 15.47
CA GLN A 622 3.83 40.42 16.85
C GLN A 622 3.63 38.91 17.02
N GLU A 623 2.55 38.34 16.51
CA GLU A 623 2.30 36.89 16.60
C GLU A 623 3.33 36.09 15.80
N ALA A 624 3.70 36.54 14.62
CA ALA A 624 4.74 35.91 13.84
C ALA A 624 6.10 35.87 14.58
N LEU A 625 6.47 36.98 15.21
CA LEU A 625 7.70 37.08 16.00
C LEU A 625 7.65 36.29 17.31
N ARG A 626 6.45 36.11 17.87
CA ARG A 626 6.23 35.20 19.01
C ARG A 626 6.47 33.74 18.63
N LEU A 627 6.01 33.34 17.45
CA LEU A 627 6.19 31.97 16.94
C LEU A 627 7.62 31.72 16.47
N ARG A 628 8.27 32.73 15.84
CA ARG A 628 9.63 32.63 15.29
C ARG A 628 10.41 33.90 15.60
N PRO A 629 11.02 34.00 16.80
CA PRO A 629 11.76 35.18 17.23
C PRO A 629 12.94 35.55 16.33
N GLU A 630 13.53 34.56 15.64
CA GLU A 630 14.63 34.76 14.70
C GLU A 630 14.25 35.65 13.50
N LEU A 631 12.96 35.77 13.18
CA LEU A 631 12.48 36.70 12.13
C LEU A 631 12.70 38.18 12.49
N ALA A 632 12.98 38.51 13.75
CA ALA A 632 13.31 39.86 14.17
C ALA A 632 14.71 40.30 13.74
N GLN A 633 15.58 39.40 13.31
CA GLN A 633 16.94 39.72 12.90
C GLN A 633 16.94 40.55 11.60
N LYS A 634 17.63 41.70 11.64
CA LYS A 634 17.87 42.54 10.47
C LYS A 634 18.63 41.69 9.42
N ASN A 635 18.06 41.40 8.28
CA ASN A 635 18.55 40.52 7.20
C ASN A 635 18.20 39.01 7.32
N HIS A 636 17.18 38.64 8.09
CA HIS A 636 16.66 37.25 7.98
C HIS A 636 16.12 37.01 6.57
N PRO A 637 16.49 35.93 5.86
CA PRO A 637 16.07 35.68 4.46
C PRO A 637 14.55 35.72 4.26
N ASP A 638 13.79 35.25 5.25
CA ASP A 638 12.33 35.28 5.22
C ASP A 638 11.74 36.68 5.44
N MET A 639 12.55 37.64 5.92
CA MET A 639 12.17 39.05 6.13
C MET A 639 12.61 39.96 4.97
N GLU A 640 13.43 39.48 4.02
CA GLU A 640 13.76 40.23 2.81
C GLU A 640 12.52 40.46 1.93
N VAL A 641 11.61 41.23 2.46
CA VAL A 641 10.67 42.01 1.68
C VAL A 641 11.38 43.32 1.43
N GLU A 642 12.23 43.35 0.40
CA GLU A 642 12.59 44.52 -0.28
C GLU A 642 12.33 45.88 0.39
N VAL A 643 13.32 46.38 1.01
CA VAL A 643 13.68 47.77 0.80
C VAL A 643 14.34 47.80 -0.58
N ALA A 644 13.82 48.60 -1.49
CA ALA A 644 14.27 48.72 -2.86
C ALA A 644 15.78 48.67 -2.96
N ARG A 645 16.36 47.69 -3.68
CA ARG A 645 17.71 47.82 -4.17
C ARG A 645 17.72 48.74 -5.39
N PRO A 646 18.56 49.75 -5.39
CA PRO A 646 18.92 50.40 -6.64
C PRO A 646 19.59 49.38 -7.57
N GLU A 647 19.40 49.54 -8.83
CA GLU A 647 19.94 48.70 -9.89
C GLU A 647 21.42 48.36 -9.68
N GLY A 648 21.77 47.07 -9.66
CA GLY A 648 23.14 46.57 -9.80
C GLY A 648 23.80 46.05 -8.55
N SER A 649 23.52 44.84 -8.12
CA SER A 649 24.52 43.92 -7.56
C SER A 649 23.90 42.51 -7.34
N GLY A 650 24.52 41.52 -7.97
CA GLY A 650 24.14 40.11 -7.80
C GLY A 650 24.65 39.55 -6.48
N ALA A 651 23.81 38.79 -5.85
CA ALA A 651 24.04 37.55 -5.10
C ALA A 651 22.74 37.17 -4.39
N VAL A 652 22.12 36.09 -4.81
CA VAL A 652 20.91 35.53 -4.18
C VAL A 652 21.35 34.44 -3.22
N ALA A 653 20.96 34.56 -1.96
CA ALA A 653 21.07 33.48 -0.97
C ALA A 653 19.93 32.47 -1.15
N PRO A 654 20.15 31.15 -0.94
CA PRO A 654 19.19 30.12 -1.17
C PRO A 654 18.07 30.09 -0.11
N ALA A 655 16.83 29.87 -0.56
CA ALA A 655 15.70 29.62 0.32
C ALA A 655 15.88 28.28 1.05
N GLN A 656 15.99 28.31 2.37
CA GLN A 656 15.96 27.11 3.21
C GLN A 656 14.53 26.59 3.33
N GLN A 657 14.33 25.29 3.14
CA GLN A 657 13.11 24.58 3.50
C GLN A 657 12.97 24.54 5.03
N PRO A 658 11.76 24.55 5.60
CA PRO A 658 11.57 24.50 7.04
C PRO A 658 12.13 23.20 7.61
N THR A 659 13.14 23.34 8.48
CA THR A 659 13.67 22.23 9.30
C THR A 659 12.66 21.89 10.39
N ALA A 660 12.33 20.61 10.52
CA ALA A 660 11.58 20.08 11.66
C ALA A 660 12.38 20.33 12.95
N ALA A 661 11.72 20.78 14.00
CA ALA A 661 12.29 21.04 15.29
C ALA A 661 12.86 19.74 15.92
N PRO A 662 14.01 19.81 16.63
CA PRO A 662 14.52 18.65 17.36
C PRO A 662 13.70 18.40 18.64
N PRO A 663 13.57 17.15 19.09
CA PRO A 663 12.85 16.83 20.32
C PRO A 663 13.59 17.40 21.56
N SER A 664 12.82 17.94 22.49
CA SER A 664 13.25 18.54 23.74
C SER A 664 14.06 17.53 24.58
N ALA A 665 15.23 17.94 25.02
CA ALA A 665 16.08 17.19 25.95
C ALA A 665 15.45 17.14 27.36
N ALA A 666 15.33 15.93 27.91
CA ALA A 666 15.01 15.71 29.33
C ALA A 666 16.26 15.96 30.21
N PRO A 667 16.08 16.39 31.48
CA PRO A 667 17.17 16.83 32.30
C PRO A 667 18.04 15.68 32.84
N ALA A 668 19.34 15.91 32.86
CA ALA A 668 20.35 14.99 33.36
C ALA A 668 20.21 14.76 34.87
N GLY A 669 20.01 13.50 35.24
CA GLY A 669 20.18 13.01 36.63
C GLY A 669 21.57 12.48 36.85
N GLN A 670 22.22 13.00 37.89
CA GLN A 670 23.55 12.60 38.39
C GLN A 670 23.60 11.15 38.82
N SER A 671 24.68 10.42 38.47
CA SER A 671 25.17 9.31 39.29
C SER A 671 26.67 9.09 39.11
N LYS A 672 27.33 8.93 40.28
CA LYS A 672 28.75 8.75 40.51
C LYS A 672 29.28 7.37 40.10
N PRO A 673 30.60 7.19 40.00
CA PRO A 673 31.25 6.04 39.37
C PRO A 673 31.50 4.86 40.34
N ALA A 674 31.51 3.64 39.82
CA ALA A 674 32.02 2.45 40.52
C ALA A 674 32.91 1.60 39.61
N LYS A 675 34.09 1.42 40.13
CA LYS A 675 35.28 0.59 39.90
C LYS A 675 35.20 -0.67 39.00
N ARG A 676 36.31 -0.76 38.26
CA ARG A 676 36.99 -1.91 37.62
C ARG A 676 36.84 -3.28 38.30
N ARG A 677 36.73 -4.32 37.46
CA ARG A 677 37.67 -5.47 37.40
C ARG A 677 37.35 -6.33 36.17
N ALA A 678 38.39 -6.56 35.39
CA ALA A 678 38.56 -7.68 34.48
C ALA A 678 39.18 -8.86 35.28
N PRO A 679 39.27 -10.08 34.74
CA PRO A 679 39.76 -10.41 33.42
C PRO A 679 38.71 -10.89 32.42
#